data_b44ac78a74edac58008113b9d7f8156c
#
_entry.id   b44ac78a74edac58008113b9d7f8156c
#
_cell.length_a   1.000
_cell.length_b   1.000
_cell.length_c   1.000
_cell.angle_alpha   90.00
_cell.angle_beta   90.00
_cell.angle_gamma   90.00
#
_symmetry.space_group_name_H-M   'P 1'
#
loop_
_entity.id
_entity.type
_entity.pdbx_description
1 polymer ?
#
loop_
_entity_poly.entity_id
_entity_poly.type
_entity_poly.pdbx_seq_one_letter_code
_entity_poly.pdbx_strand_id
1 'polypeptide(L)'
;MNLQEIRNFLKDLFSKPLGDGKKRHIVFWYDEAEDFIEDIDTFDIENVKVIKLNENNAFWTKYYIEKEDTTNNILVYSNMKKPKPQEDWLYDIFSYSQEFSTDRATVIMRELKVFDPLLKPEFETYNVFFKNKDRISAFKNLNIQNYTKEKIHIGILASLTKVKIMDIEEIIKAIIKDYIDGSNKLYENIKKFGNEDALWELLEKYYGYSFEEKSIERFMSMLLVTNMNETIKFELPKSYVPFISKKTTNCVVFINHFMNSIKDNEYYDKMQELVATKIKINNLLEKHDTDSFIECDVFEVIDKVILTRVITLLNDGLEDYEKYLNILLTRRKLYYYNKYVSEYKAIKWAINILNKKKALDSSIKSEKAYDMVKSYIEKYYYIDKSYRKFYYHYDKCQWKDEIKDLKKTVENVYNNWYLQELSIKWNSSISDLQSWRIDGVKQQDRFYRENIKFKGKERVYVIISDGLRYESAEELNTLLTNERKGRSTLDYMQGVLPSYTKLGMAALLPHNNIEINDRYDVLVDSINSTGTENRDAILKNENEKSLAITYDKVMDMKDAEIRKTFAGLDVVYIYHNTIDARGDNESTEREVFAATEDAFREIILLVNKLVNRVSAASIIVTSDHGYLYKRSPMEESNKLSSVKLEDGEDGRRFLLTSNNEEIEGTITFSMDYLLGEGSSKYVITPKGTSRFKVQGAGANYVHGGATLQETIVPIIKFKNDRSASSVNEIRKVKISLTSITRKITNIITYLEFFQDEKIQDKVISQRIKCYFEDEEGNRISNENIIIGDSRSENPVERTFREKFVLKSMQYDKTKKYFLVIQDDEDVNGYYERIPFNIDIAIIDDFGF
;
A
#
# COMPACT_ATOMS: atom_id res chain seq x y z
N MET A 1 -34.02 -26.81 34.12
CA MET A 1 -35.40 -26.99 33.61
C MET A 1 -36.37 -26.63 34.69
N ASN A 2 -37.50 -26.01 34.34
CA ASN A 2 -38.56 -25.87 35.31
C ASN A 2 -39.46 -27.14 35.29
N LEU A 3 -40.32 -27.29 36.29
CA LEU A 3 -41.18 -28.48 36.43
C LEU A 3 -42.05 -28.72 35.18
N GLN A 4 -42.53 -27.67 34.54
CA GLN A 4 -43.36 -27.73 33.32
C GLN A 4 -42.57 -28.22 32.10
N GLU A 5 -41.33 -27.83 31.97
CA GLU A 5 -40.43 -28.29 30.90
C GLU A 5 -40.08 -29.75 31.09
N ILE A 6 -39.84 -30.20 32.32
CA ILE A 6 -39.63 -31.61 32.66
C ILE A 6 -40.86 -32.44 32.32
N ARG A 7 -42.04 -31.96 32.72
CA ARG A 7 -43.32 -32.63 32.45
C ARG A 7 -43.57 -32.76 30.94
N ASN A 8 -43.35 -31.71 30.17
CA ASN A 8 -43.51 -31.79 28.71
C ASN A 8 -42.53 -32.76 28.08
N PHE A 9 -41.30 -32.75 28.54
CA PHE A 9 -40.27 -33.66 28.06
C PHE A 9 -40.58 -35.14 28.36
N LEU A 10 -40.99 -35.45 29.59
CA LEU A 10 -41.36 -36.81 29.96
C LEU A 10 -42.62 -37.27 29.18
N LYS A 11 -43.59 -36.35 28.92
CA LYS A 11 -44.74 -36.65 28.04
C LYS A 11 -44.29 -37.05 26.63
N ASP A 12 -43.34 -36.28 26.03
CA ASP A 12 -42.79 -36.59 24.70
C ASP A 12 -42.05 -37.93 24.72
N LEU A 13 -41.35 -38.25 25.84
CA LEU A 13 -40.63 -39.51 25.98
C LEU A 13 -41.57 -40.72 26.08
N PHE A 14 -42.64 -40.58 26.86
CA PHE A 14 -43.65 -41.62 27.01
C PHE A 14 -44.55 -41.76 25.78
N SER A 15 -44.65 -40.79 24.88
CA SER A 15 -45.42 -40.84 23.64
C SER A 15 -44.66 -41.45 22.46
N LYS A 16 -43.39 -41.76 22.59
CA LYS A 16 -42.59 -42.37 21.53
C LYS A 16 -43.08 -43.78 21.22
N PRO A 17 -42.91 -44.26 19.98
CA PRO A 17 -43.18 -45.63 19.63
C PRO A 17 -42.36 -46.58 20.49
N LEU A 18 -42.99 -47.66 20.96
CA LEU A 18 -42.32 -48.75 21.72
C LEU A 18 -41.38 -49.49 20.77
N GLY A 19 -40.16 -49.78 21.20
CA GLY A 19 -39.22 -50.62 20.48
C GLY A 19 -39.72 -52.12 20.48
N ASP A 20 -39.17 -52.89 19.54
CA ASP A 20 -39.52 -54.29 19.37
C ASP A 20 -39.44 -55.10 20.71
N GLY A 21 -40.50 -55.76 21.05
CA GLY A 21 -40.63 -56.61 22.25
C GLY A 21 -40.96 -55.85 23.54
N LYS A 22 -41.09 -54.54 23.55
CA LYS A 22 -41.45 -53.71 24.70
C LYS A 22 -42.96 -53.50 24.75
N LYS A 23 -43.52 -53.67 25.94
CA LYS A 23 -44.96 -53.49 26.17
C LYS A 23 -45.31 -52.09 26.69
N ARG A 24 -44.39 -51.39 27.25
CA ARG A 24 -44.52 -50.05 27.87
C ARG A 24 -43.22 -49.39 28.03
N HIS A 25 -43.24 -48.09 28.35
CA HIS A 25 -42.03 -47.30 28.73
C HIS A 25 -41.83 -47.40 30.27
N ILE A 26 -40.61 -47.70 30.67
CA ILE A 26 -40.13 -47.55 32.04
C ILE A 26 -38.96 -46.52 31.99
N VAL A 27 -39.05 -45.48 32.79
CA VAL A 27 -38.09 -44.41 32.80
C VAL A 27 -37.56 -44.25 34.23
N PHE A 28 -36.26 -44.30 34.40
CA PHE A 28 -35.63 -44.01 35.70
C PHE A 28 -35.13 -42.56 35.68
N TRP A 29 -35.43 -41.85 36.77
CA TRP A 29 -34.98 -40.46 37.00
C TRP A 29 -34.26 -40.40 38.36
N TYR A 30 -32.92 -40.23 38.29
CA TYR A 30 -32.09 -40.01 39.49
C TYR A 30 -31.87 -38.52 39.65
N ASP A 31 -32.39 -37.89 40.71
CA ASP A 31 -32.31 -36.48 41.05
C ASP A 31 -31.36 -36.33 42.26
N GLU A 32 -30.08 -36.61 42.01
CA GLU A 32 -29.04 -36.55 43.05
C GLU A 32 -28.91 -35.17 43.73
N ALA A 33 -29.32 -34.10 43.06
CA ALA A 33 -29.31 -32.75 43.58
C ALA A 33 -30.52 -32.38 44.44
N GLU A 34 -31.52 -33.30 44.51
CA GLU A 34 -32.78 -33.11 45.24
C GLU A 34 -33.59 -31.89 44.77
N ASP A 35 -33.37 -31.45 43.55
CA ASP A 35 -33.96 -30.22 43.02
C ASP A 35 -35.50 -30.32 42.84
N PHE A 36 -36.05 -31.56 42.78
CA PHE A 36 -37.46 -31.80 42.50
C PHE A 36 -38.15 -32.70 43.54
N ILE A 37 -37.54 -32.92 44.67
CA ILE A 37 -38.02 -33.81 45.73
C ILE A 37 -39.41 -33.43 46.28
N GLU A 38 -39.68 -32.11 46.41
CA GLU A 38 -40.94 -31.58 46.89
C GLU A 38 -42.03 -31.57 45.79
N ASP A 39 -41.59 -31.44 44.55
CA ASP A 39 -42.48 -31.35 43.39
C ASP A 39 -42.99 -32.70 42.87
N ILE A 40 -42.25 -33.77 43.13
CA ILE A 40 -42.51 -35.07 42.57
C ILE A 40 -43.88 -35.66 43.06
N ASP A 41 -44.35 -35.24 44.21
CA ASP A 41 -45.66 -35.67 44.75
C ASP A 41 -46.84 -35.08 43.97
N THR A 42 -46.62 -33.94 43.33
CA THR A 42 -47.62 -33.25 42.48
C THR A 42 -47.44 -33.56 41.01
N PHE A 43 -46.49 -34.45 40.70
CA PHE A 43 -46.10 -34.74 39.34
C PHE A 43 -47.03 -35.74 38.70
N ASP A 44 -47.94 -35.28 37.87
CA ASP A 44 -48.90 -36.08 37.14
C ASP A 44 -48.68 -36.04 35.64
N ILE A 45 -48.58 -37.22 35.05
CA ILE A 45 -48.51 -37.40 33.57
C ILE A 45 -49.55 -38.48 33.24
N GLU A 46 -50.40 -38.14 32.29
CA GLU A 46 -51.45 -39.04 31.85
C GLU A 46 -50.89 -40.42 31.40
N ASN A 47 -51.48 -41.52 31.93
CA ASN A 47 -51.07 -42.92 31.69
C ASN A 47 -49.65 -43.27 32.16
N VAL A 48 -49.06 -42.51 33.11
CA VAL A 48 -47.73 -42.77 33.71
C VAL A 48 -47.87 -42.87 35.20
N LYS A 49 -47.47 -44.03 35.76
CA LYS A 49 -47.35 -44.16 37.19
C LYS A 49 -46.01 -43.76 37.71
N VAL A 50 -45.99 -42.83 38.66
CA VAL A 50 -44.78 -42.40 39.35
C VAL A 50 -44.53 -43.26 40.57
N ILE A 51 -43.33 -43.83 40.65
CA ILE A 51 -42.86 -44.63 41.83
C ILE A 51 -41.65 -43.89 42.44
N LYS A 52 -41.70 -43.56 43.70
CA LYS A 52 -40.56 -43.05 44.44
C LYS A 52 -39.68 -44.17 44.93
N LEU A 53 -38.48 -44.32 44.41
CA LEU A 53 -37.49 -45.30 44.83
C LEU A 53 -36.66 -44.74 45.97
N ASN A 54 -36.51 -45.50 47.06
CA ASN A 54 -35.66 -45.19 48.18
C ASN A 54 -34.90 -46.47 48.64
N GLU A 55 -34.05 -46.33 49.64
CA GLU A 55 -33.16 -47.39 50.12
C GLU A 55 -33.94 -48.69 50.55
N ASN A 56 -35.17 -48.54 50.95
CA ASN A 56 -35.94 -49.66 51.60
C ASN A 56 -37.01 -50.25 50.65
N ASN A 57 -37.28 -49.73 49.51
CA ASN A 57 -38.40 -50.20 48.66
C ASN A 57 -38.00 -50.79 47.30
N ALA A 58 -36.72 -51.01 47.06
CA ALA A 58 -36.24 -51.50 45.74
C ALA A 58 -36.86 -52.83 45.35
N PHE A 59 -37.00 -53.78 46.32
CA PHE A 59 -37.62 -55.08 46.08
C PHE A 59 -39.13 -54.95 45.80
N TRP A 60 -39.83 -54.11 46.53
CA TRP A 60 -41.22 -53.81 46.29
C TRP A 60 -41.45 -53.21 44.94
N THR A 61 -40.59 -52.18 44.56
CA THR A 61 -40.64 -51.55 43.27
C THR A 61 -40.45 -52.56 42.14
N LYS A 62 -39.52 -53.47 42.27
CA LYS A 62 -39.32 -54.55 41.31
C LYS A 62 -40.55 -55.42 41.17
N TYR A 63 -41.06 -55.86 42.29
CA TYR A 63 -42.28 -56.71 42.32
C TYR A 63 -43.46 -55.95 41.69
N TYR A 64 -43.68 -54.74 42.03
CA TYR A 64 -44.75 -53.88 41.49
C TYR A 64 -44.63 -53.77 39.96
N ILE A 65 -43.47 -53.43 39.46
CA ILE A 65 -43.20 -53.26 38.01
C ILE A 65 -43.39 -54.56 37.28
N GLU A 66 -42.95 -55.68 37.83
CA GLU A 66 -42.96 -56.95 37.08
C GLU A 66 -44.28 -57.79 37.26
N LYS A 67 -45.02 -57.61 38.38
CA LYS A 67 -46.14 -58.47 38.73
C LYS A 67 -47.47 -57.77 38.90
N GLU A 68 -47.48 -56.58 39.49
CA GLU A 68 -48.70 -55.85 39.80
C GLU A 68 -49.17 -54.96 38.67
N ASP A 69 -48.31 -54.09 38.24
CA ASP A 69 -48.61 -53.17 37.11
C ASP A 69 -47.75 -53.52 35.92
N THR A 70 -48.27 -54.26 34.98
CA THR A 70 -47.59 -54.70 33.75
C THR A 70 -47.98 -53.90 32.52
N THR A 71 -48.90 -52.94 32.63
CA THR A 71 -49.51 -52.20 31.49
C THR A 71 -49.21 -50.73 31.41
N ASN A 72 -49.21 -50.07 32.56
CA ASN A 72 -48.98 -48.61 32.58
C ASN A 72 -47.52 -48.28 32.34
N ASN A 73 -47.26 -47.10 31.76
CA ASN A 73 -45.94 -46.55 31.73
C ASN A 73 -45.50 -46.15 33.16
N ILE A 74 -44.23 -46.34 33.46
CA ILE A 74 -43.70 -46.08 34.81
C ILE A 74 -42.56 -45.10 34.77
N LEU A 75 -42.64 -44.13 35.67
CA LEU A 75 -41.53 -43.21 36.04
C LEU A 75 -41.01 -43.62 37.43
N VAL A 76 -39.80 -44.13 37.49
CA VAL A 76 -39.11 -44.44 38.76
C VAL A 76 -38.26 -43.24 39.11
N TYR A 77 -38.67 -42.45 40.10
CA TYR A 77 -37.92 -41.30 40.60
C TYR A 77 -37.14 -41.68 41.85
N SER A 78 -35.90 -41.26 41.93
CA SER A 78 -35.07 -41.41 43.12
C SER A 78 -34.20 -40.16 43.35
N ASN A 79 -34.11 -39.70 44.57
CA ASN A 79 -33.17 -38.66 45.02
C ASN A 79 -31.82 -39.23 45.44
N MET A 80 -31.66 -40.54 45.37
CA MET A 80 -30.40 -41.23 45.70
C MET A 80 -29.44 -41.14 44.52
N LYS A 81 -28.16 -41.26 44.81
CA LYS A 81 -27.13 -41.46 43.82
C LYS A 81 -27.40 -42.75 43.03
N LYS A 82 -27.26 -42.70 41.72
CA LYS A 82 -27.42 -43.89 40.88
C LYS A 82 -26.47 -44.99 41.35
N PRO A 83 -27.02 -46.18 41.74
CA PRO A 83 -26.22 -47.30 42.20
C PRO A 83 -25.34 -47.87 41.06
N LYS A 84 -24.23 -48.48 41.44
CA LYS A 84 -23.41 -49.24 40.51
C LYS A 84 -24.16 -50.50 40.05
N PRO A 85 -23.93 -51.02 38.85
CA PRO A 85 -24.63 -52.20 38.33
C PRO A 85 -24.63 -53.41 39.29
N GLN A 86 -23.58 -53.56 40.07
CA GLN A 86 -23.43 -54.68 40.98
C GLN A 86 -24.19 -54.50 42.34
N GLU A 87 -24.58 -53.23 42.61
CA GLU A 87 -25.27 -52.81 43.81
C GLU A 87 -26.74 -52.47 43.58
N ASP A 88 -27.16 -52.48 42.30
CA ASP A 88 -28.50 -52.10 41.90
C ASP A 88 -29.46 -53.30 41.83
N TRP A 89 -30.41 -53.40 42.79
CA TRP A 89 -31.45 -54.43 42.85
C TRP A 89 -32.41 -54.30 41.66
N LEU A 90 -32.45 -53.19 40.92
CA LEU A 90 -33.31 -52.96 39.75
C LEU A 90 -32.52 -52.97 38.43
N TYR A 91 -31.25 -53.37 38.44
CA TYR A 91 -30.39 -53.32 37.28
C TYR A 91 -30.90 -54.03 36.06
N ASP A 92 -31.56 -55.16 36.26
CA ASP A 92 -32.20 -55.91 35.17
C ASP A 92 -33.37 -55.15 34.52
N ILE A 93 -34.19 -54.45 35.33
CA ILE A 93 -35.27 -53.59 34.81
C ILE A 93 -34.59 -52.32 34.18
N PHE A 94 -33.60 -51.73 34.85
CA PHE A 94 -32.88 -50.55 34.34
C PHE A 94 -32.25 -50.85 32.98
N SER A 95 -31.69 -52.03 32.75
CA SER A 95 -30.99 -52.41 31.52
C SER A 95 -31.82 -52.31 30.23
N TYR A 96 -33.15 -52.54 30.34
CA TYR A 96 -34.09 -52.41 29.21
C TYR A 96 -34.98 -51.17 29.28
N SER A 97 -34.81 -50.33 30.32
CA SER A 97 -35.55 -49.10 30.56
C SER A 97 -34.85 -47.90 29.91
N GLN A 98 -35.41 -46.73 30.08
CA GLN A 98 -34.78 -45.47 29.67
C GLN A 98 -34.35 -44.66 30.89
N GLU A 99 -33.24 -43.98 30.81
CA GLU A 99 -32.81 -43.09 31.87
C GLU A 99 -33.21 -41.66 31.51
N PHE A 100 -33.79 -40.95 32.47
CA PHE A 100 -34.03 -39.52 32.41
C PHE A 100 -33.13 -38.81 33.44
N SER A 101 -32.40 -37.86 33.00
CA SER A 101 -31.53 -37.08 33.85
C SER A 101 -31.82 -35.60 33.66
N THR A 102 -31.86 -34.89 34.77
CA THR A 102 -32.03 -33.45 34.86
C THR A 102 -30.68 -32.73 35.03
N ASP A 103 -29.58 -33.51 35.12
CA ASP A 103 -28.27 -32.87 35.14
C ASP A 103 -28.06 -32.01 33.89
N ARG A 104 -27.44 -30.86 34.13
CA ARG A 104 -27.38 -29.83 33.10
C ARG A 104 -26.63 -30.25 31.86
N ALA A 105 -25.59 -31.06 32.00
CA ALA A 105 -24.81 -31.56 30.88
C ALA A 105 -25.69 -32.42 29.96
N THR A 106 -26.45 -33.37 30.53
CA THR A 106 -27.37 -34.22 29.78
C THR A 106 -28.46 -33.40 29.08
N VAL A 107 -29.01 -32.38 29.74
CA VAL A 107 -30.02 -31.49 29.14
C VAL A 107 -29.42 -30.74 27.93
N ILE A 108 -28.25 -30.13 28.09
CA ILE A 108 -27.59 -29.40 27.01
C ILE A 108 -27.18 -30.30 25.86
N MET A 109 -26.62 -31.48 26.13
CA MET A 109 -26.29 -32.47 25.09
C MET A 109 -27.50 -32.82 24.27
N ARG A 110 -28.64 -33.04 24.91
CA ARG A 110 -29.89 -33.33 24.23
C ARG A 110 -30.41 -32.18 23.38
N GLU A 111 -30.37 -30.97 23.89
CA GLU A 111 -30.75 -29.78 23.13
C GLU A 111 -29.85 -29.57 21.90
N LEU A 112 -28.57 -29.94 21.99
CA LEU A 112 -27.60 -29.91 20.91
C LEU A 112 -27.64 -31.14 20.02
N LYS A 113 -28.51 -32.15 20.32
CA LYS A 113 -28.59 -33.45 19.62
C LYS A 113 -27.27 -34.23 19.66
N VAL A 114 -26.52 -34.11 20.78
CA VAL A 114 -25.29 -34.87 21.03
C VAL A 114 -25.67 -36.11 21.80
N PHE A 115 -25.48 -37.26 21.18
CA PHE A 115 -25.91 -38.56 21.77
C PHE A 115 -24.73 -39.42 22.22
N ASP A 116 -23.51 -39.01 21.97
CA ASP A 116 -22.32 -39.74 22.41
C ASP A 116 -22.07 -39.53 23.91
N PRO A 117 -22.23 -40.60 24.73
CA PRO A 117 -22.07 -40.49 26.17
C PRO A 117 -20.61 -40.22 26.60
N LEU A 118 -19.64 -40.51 25.74
CA LEU A 118 -18.22 -40.24 26.02
C LEU A 118 -17.91 -38.71 26.09
N LEU A 119 -18.78 -37.88 25.53
CA LEU A 119 -18.63 -36.41 25.58
C LEU A 119 -19.27 -35.79 26.82
N LYS A 120 -20.03 -36.54 27.62
CA LYS A 120 -20.70 -36.02 28.81
C LYS A 120 -19.72 -35.36 29.81
N PRO A 121 -18.58 -35.97 30.14
CA PRO A 121 -17.62 -35.35 31.06
C PRO A 121 -17.13 -33.96 30.60
N GLU A 122 -17.00 -33.76 29.27
CA GLU A 122 -16.60 -32.48 28.70
C GLU A 122 -17.69 -31.41 28.89
N PHE A 123 -18.97 -31.75 28.71
CA PHE A 123 -20.09 -30.86 29.01
C PHE A 123 -20.20 -30.55 30.51
N GLU A 124 -19.90 -31.52 31.38
CA GLU A 124 -19.88 -31.34 32.84
C GLU A 124 -18.80 -30.36 33.27
N THR A 125 -17.64 -30.35 32.63
CA THR A 125 -16.57 -29.40 32.87
C THR A 125 -17.06 -27.96 32.66
N TYR A 126 -18.01 -27.74 31.75
CA TYR A 126 -18.56 -26.43 31.41
C TYR A 126 -19.90 -26.09 32.05
N ASN A 127 -20.25 -26.75 33.17
CA ASN A 127 -21.51 -26.51 33.88
C ASN A 127 -21.74 -25.03 34.21
N VAL A 128 -20.68 -24.27 34.59
CA VAL A 128 -20.76 -22.83 34.88
C VAL A 128 -21.07 -22.03 33.63
N PHE A 129 -20.46 -22.38 32.48
CA PHE A 129 -20.75 -21.76 31.20
C PHE A 129 -22.21 -21.91 30.80
N PHE A 130 -22.76 -23.13 30.90
CA PHE A 130 -24.12 -23.46 30.51
C PHE A 130 -25.21 -22.96 31.49
N LYS A 131 -24.84 -22.24 32.60
CA LYS A 131 -25.83 -21.57 33.45
C LYS A 131 -26.45 -20.31 32.83
N ASN A 132 -25.87 -19.74 31.80
CA ASN A 132 -26.31 -18.48 31.21
C ASN A 132 -26.93 -18.72 29.83
N LYS A 133 -28.16 -18.23 29.62
CA LYS A 133 -28.91 -18.39 28.36
C LYS A 133 -28.21 -17.75 27.15
N ASP A 134 -27.58 -16.58 27.32
CA ASP A 134 -26.92 -15.90 26.22
C ASP A 134 -25.69 -16.66 25.76
N ARG A 135 -24.91 -17.25 26.70
CA ARG A 135 -23.76 -18.11 26.38
C ARG A 135 -24.20 -19.38 25.65
N ILE A 136 -25.28 -20.01 26.10
CA ILE A 136 -25.88 -21.18 25.40
C ILE A 136 -26.30 -20.80 23.98
N SER A 137 -26.96 -19.66 23.84
CA SER A 137 -27.39 -19.17 22.52
C SER A 137 -26.20 -18.92 21.61
N ALA A 138 -25.14 -18.26 22.12
CA ALA A 138 -23.92 -18.03 21.35
C ALA A 138 -23.28 -19.34 20.90
N PHE A 139 -23.19 -20.33 21.79
CA PHE A 139 -22.64 -21.65 21.46
C PHE A 139 -23.49 -22.40 20.40
N LYS A 140 -24.83 -22.39 20.53
CA LYS A 140 -25.74 -22.97 19.56
C LYS A 140 -25.61 -22.32 18.16
N ASN A 141 -25.43 -21.00 18.12
CA ASN A 141 -25.29 -20.25 16.87
C ASN A 141 -24.02 -20.61 16.08
N LEU A 142 -23.04 -21.27 16.70
CA LEU A 142 -21.86 -21.79 16.00
C LEU A 142 -22.17 -22.99 15.10
N ASN A 143 -23.35 -23.58 15.21
CA ASN A 143 -23.82 -24.71 14.40
C ASN A 143 -22.81 -25.87 14.29
N ILE A 144 -22.25 -26.29 15.41
CA ILE A 144 -21.17 -27.28 15.46
C ILE A 144 -21.67 -28.61 14.88
N GLN A 145 -20.97 -29.11 13.88
CA GLN A 145 -21.22 -30.42 13.28
C GLN A 145 -20.20 -31.44 13.82
N ASN A 146 -20.68 -32.67 14.08
CA ASN A 146 -19.84 -33.76 14.56
C ASN A 146 -19.02 -33.35 15.79
N TYR A 147 -19.66 -33.27 16.95
CA TYR A 147 -19.05 -32.89 18.22
C TYR A 147 -17.88 -33.77 18.57
N THR A 148 -16.78 -33.15 18.99
CA THR A 148 -15.59 -33.78 19.58
C THR A 148 -15.19 -32.95 20.79
N LYS A 149 -14.37 -33.52 21.67
CA LYS A 149 -13.80 -32.82 22.83
C LYS A 149 -13.23 -31.45 22.40
N GLU A 150 -12.38 -31.44 21.38
CA GLU A 150 -11.76 -30.24 20.87
C GLU A 150 -12.75 -29.19 20.33
N LYS A 151 -13.76 -29.64 19.56
CA LYS A 151 -14.80 -28.76 19.06
C LYS A 151 -15.65 -28.13 20.16
N ILE A 152 -15.87 -28.86 21.24
CA ILE A 152 -16.56 -28.33 22.42
C ILE A 152 -15.72 -27.22 23.05
N HIS A 153 -14.42 -27.46 23.28
CA HIS A 153 -13.51 -26.45 23.82
C HIS A 153 -13.44 -25.21 22.93
N ILE A 154 -13.22 -25.36 21.62
CA ILE A 154 -13.18 -24.24 20.66
C ILE A 154 -14.51 -23.48 20.66
N GLY A 155 -15.64 -24.17 20.66
CA GLY A 155 -16.97 -23.55 20.68
C GLY A 155 -17.24 -22.73 21.94
N ILE A 156 -16.82 -23.23 23.12
CA ILE A 156 -16.89 -22.49 24.37
C ILE A 156 -16.02 -21.23 24.33
N LEU A 157 -14.77 -21.37 23.88
CA LEU A 157 -13.85 -20.23 23.73
C LEU A 157 -14.38 -19.21 22.74
N ALA A 158 -14.89 -19.63 21.56
CA ALA A 158 -15.50 -18.74 20.57
C ALA A 158 -16.68 -17.94 21.18
N SER A 159 -17.54 -18.64 21.93
CA SER A 159 -18.69 -18.01 22.60
C SER A 159 -18.25 -16.98 23.64
N LEU A 160 -17.21 -17.27 24.44
CA LEU A 160 -16.68 -16.36 25.46
C LEU A 160 -15.94 -15.16 24.88
N THR A 161 -15.29 -15.34 23.74
CA THR A 161 -14.58 -14.28 23.02
C THR A 161 -15.46 -13.53 22.02
N LYS A 162 -16.74 -13.94 21.87
CA LYS A 162 -17.72 -13.40 20.93
C LYS A 162 -17.34 -13.58 19.45
N VAL A 163 -16.47 -14.53 19.16
CA VAL A 163 -16.13 -14.95 17.81
C VAL A 163 -17.28 -15.81 17.27
N LYS A 164 -17.71 -15.54 16.04
CA LYS A 164 -18.89 -16.18 15.44
C LYS A 164 -18.60 -17.43 14.63
N ILE A 165 -17.34 -17.82 14.56
CA ILE A 165 -16.84 -18.96 13.79
C ILE A 165 -15.99 -19.88 14.66
N MET A 166 -15.88 -21.14 14.25
CA MET A 166 -15.11 -22.17 14.93
C MET A 166 -13.64 -22.13 14.50
N ASP A 167 -12.99 -20.99 14.71
CA ASP A 167 -11.59 -20.76 14.32
C ASP A 167 -10.75 -20.33 15.52
N ILE A 168 -9.76 -21.16 15.86
CA ILE A 168 -8.83 -20.89 16.96
C ILE A 168 -7.98 -19.64 16.70
N GLU A 169 -7.63 -19.36 15.44
CA GLU A 169 -6.88 -18.17 15.05
C GLU A 169 -7.65 -16.89 15.40
N GLU A 170 -8.93 -16.81 15.04
CA GLU A 170 -9.78 -15.66 15.34
C GLU A 170 -10.05 -15.49 16.85
N ILE A 171 -10.18 -16.61 17.59
CA ILE A 171 -10.30 -16.61 19.05
C ILE A 171 -9.05 -15.99 19.68
N ILE A 172 -7.87 -16.41 19.25
CA ILE A 172 -6.60 -15.91 19.75
C ILE A 172 -6.41 -14.44 19.42
N LYS A 173 -6.72 -14.02 18.19
CA LYS A 173 -6.71 -12.60 17.78
C LYS A 173 -7.60 -11.76 18.70
N ALA A 174 -8.80 -12.24 19.03
CA ALA A 174 -9.69 -11.55 19.95
C ALA A 174 -9.08 -11.41 21.36
N ILE A 175 -8.46 -12.47 21.89
CA ILE A 175 -7.77 -12.43 23.20
C ILE A 175 -6.60 -11.46 23.18
N ILE A 176 -5.76 -11.50 22.14
CA ILE A 176 -4.61 -10.59 22.00
C ILE A 176 -5.07 -9.13 21.93
N LYS A 177 -6.12 -8.83 21.17
CA LYS A 177 -6.69 -7.48 21.04
C LYS A 177 -7.17 -6.96 22.41
N ASP A 178 -7.94 -7.77 23.12
CA ASP A 178 -8.45 -7.44 24.47
C ASP A 178 -7.30 -7.21 25.48
N TYR A 179 -6.23 -7.99 25.36
CA TYR A 179 -5.01 -7.81 26.17
C TYR A 179 -4.30 -6.48 25.83
N ILE A 180 -4.14 -6.16 24.55
CA ILE A 180 -3.47 -4.93 24.07
C ILE A 180 -4.26 -3.68 24.50
N ASP A 181 -5.59 -3.75 24.49
CA ASP A 181 -6.47 -2.66 24.97
C ASP A 181 -6.43 -2.51 26.52
N GLY A 182 -5.66 -3.33 27.21
CA GLY A 182 -5.48 -3.30 28.67
C GLY A 182 -6.69 -3.81 29.45
N SER A 183 -7.65 -4.45 28.78
CA SER A 183 -8.90 -4.90 29.36
C SER A 183 -8.76 -6.29 30.02
N ASN A 184 -8.11 -7.22 29.36
CA ASN A 184 -7.92 -8.64 29.71
C ASN A 184 -9.22 -9.38 30.13
N LYS A 185 -10.38 -8.81 29.77
CA LYS A 185 -11.70 -9.33 30.17
C LYS A 185 -12.02 -10.65 29.53
N LEU A 186 -11.61 -10.85 28.29
CA LEU A 186 -11.90 -12.10 27.58
C LEU A 186 -11.16 -13.26 28.22
N TYR A 187 -9.90 -13.08 28.56
CA TYR A 187 -9.12 -14.10 29.25
C TYR A 187 -9.64 -14.39 30.64
N GLU A 188 -10.03 -13.37 31.43
CA GLU A 188 -10.66 -13.55 32.72
C GLU A 188 -12.04 -14.25 32.63
N ASN A 189 -12.80 -14.01 31.55
CA ASN A 189 -14.04 -14.74 31.29
C ASN A 189 -13.78 -16.23 31.00
N ILE A 190 -12.68 -16.52 30.30
CA ILE A 190 -12.28 -17.92 30.03
C ILE A 190 -11.94 -18.63 31.33
N LYS A 191 -11.20 -17.99 32.24
CA LYS A 191 -10.91 -18.54 33.58
C LYS A 191 -12.17 -18.78 34.38
N LYS A 192 -13.11 -17.84 34.37
CA LYS A 192 -14.30 -17.87 35.21
C LYS A 192 -15.40 -18.77 34.69
N PHE A 193 -15.61 -18.83 33.41
CA PHE A 193 -16.76 -19.48 32.77
C PHE A 193 -16.38 -20.59 31.79
N GLY A 194 -15.14 -20.63 31.35
CA GLY A 194 -14.57 -21.60 30.43
C GLY A 194 -13.68 -22.61 31.18
N ASN A 195 -12.61 -22.98 30.47
CA ASN A 195 -11.54 -23.81 31.02
C ASN A 195 -10.19 -23.24 30.51
N GLU A 196 -9.41 -22.71 31.44
CA GLU A 196 -8.11 -22.13 31.12
C GLU A 196 -7.13 -23.17 30.61
N ASP A 197 -7.12 -24.38 31.22
CA ASP A 197 -6.23 -25.46 30.76
C ASP A 197 -6.53 -25.86 29.33
N ALA A 198 -7.81 -25.97 28.97
CA ALA A 198 -8.20 -26.27 27.59
C ALA A 198 -7.74 -25.20 26.57
N LEU A 199 -7.70 -23.92 26.95
CA LEU A 199 -7.13 -22.89 26.09
C LEU A 199 -5.63 -23.16 25.86
N TRP A 200 -4.86 -23.37 26.93
CA TRP A 200 -3.42 -23.58 26.83
C TRP A 200 -3.05 -24.90 26.16
N GLU A 201 -3.82 -25.97 26.34
CA GLU A 201 -3.71 -27.23 25.60
C GLU A 201 -3.89 -26.99 24.07
N LEU A 202 -4.85 -26.16 23.68
CA LEU A 202 -5.03 -25.77 22.28
C LEU A 202 -3.87 -24.92 21.76
N LEU A 203 -3.37 -23.97 22.58
CA LEU A 203 -2.19 -23.15 22.18
C LEU A 203 -0.93 -24.01 22.07
N GLU A 204 -0.75 -25.00 22.92
CA GLU A 204 0.33 -25.99 22.78
C GLU A 204 0.17 -26.81 21.50
N LYS A 205 -1.02 -27.38 21.30
CA LYS A 205 -1.31 -28.21 20.14
C LYS A 205 -1.09 -27.49 18.80
N TYR A 206 -1.65 -26.28 18.67
CA TYR A 206 -1.63 -25.56 17.41
C TYR A 206 -0.38 -24.72 17.18
N TYR A 207 0.16 -24.14 18.26
CA TYR A 207 1.27 -23.17 18.15
C TYR A 207 2.52 -23.58 18.94
N GLY A 208 2.48 -24.70 19.67
CA GLY A 208 3.61 -25.23 20.39
C GLY A 208 4.01 -24.46 21.65
N TYR A 209 3.04 -23.83 22.32
CA TYR A 209 3.31 -23.11 23.58
C TYR A 209 3.62 -24.10 24.71
N SER A 210 4.87 -24.16 25.15
CA SER A 210 5.36 -25.13 26.12
C SER A 210 5.91 -24.53 27.41
N PHE A 211 5.61 -23.25 27.69
CA PHE A 211 6.02 -22.63 28.94
C PHE A 211 5.11 -23.04 30.09
N GLU A 212 5.67 -23.29 31.28
CA GLU A 212 4.91 -23.56 32.49
C GLU A 212 4.00 -22.38 32.88
N GLU A 213 4.48 -21.16 32.70
CA GLU A 213 3.72 -19.94 32.96
C GLU A 213 2.72 -19.63 31.83
N LYS A 214 1.45 -19.61 32.20
CA LYS A 214 0.36 -19.23 31.30
C LYS A 214 0.30 -17.71 31.10
N SER A 215 0.92 -17.22 30.03
CA SER A 215 1.08 -15.79 29.77
C SER A 215 0.82 -15.43 28.31
N ILE A 216 -0.19 -14.61 28.06
CA ILE A 216 -0.53 -14.09 26.74
C ILE A 216 0.66 -13.31 26.14
N GLU A 217 1.38 -12.57 26.98
CA GLU A 217 2.54 -11.80 26.55
C GLU A 217 3.71 -12.70 26.10
N ARG A 218 3.96 -13.80 26.81
CA ARG A 218 4.96 -14.79 26.39
C ARG A 218 4.52 -15.49 25.10
N PHE A 219 3.25 -15.75 24.97
CA PHE A 219 2.70 -16.34 23.76
C PHE A 219 2.88 -15.41 22.55
N MET A 220 2.57 -14.12 22.66
CA MET A 220 2.86 -13.12 21.63
C MET A 220 4.34 -13.08 21.28
N SER A 221 5.21 -13.10 22.30
CA SER A 221 6.68 -13.12 22.10
C SER A 221 7.13 -14.36 21.33
N MET A 222 6.56 -15.53 21.67
CA MET A 222 6.84 -16.79 20.97
C MET A 222 6.43 -16.72 19.50
N LEU A 223 5.25 -16.21 19.20
CA LEU A 223 4.78 -16.08 17.82
C LEU A 223 5.72 -15.20 16.98
N LEU A 224 6.08 -14.02 17.51
CA LEU A 224 6.91 -13.06 16.80
C LEU A 224 8.37 -13.52 16.67
N VAL A 225 8.96 -14.08 17.74
CA VAL A 225 10.35 -14.59 17.69
C VAL A 225 10.46 -15.80 16.76
N THR A 226 9.46 -16.67 16.77
CA THR A 226 9.43 -17.82 15.83
C THR A 226 9.38 -17.32 14.37
N ASN A 227 8.53 -16.36 14.07
CA ASN A 227 8.46 -15.81 12.70
C ASN A 227 9.75 -15.08 12.30
N MET A 228 10.33 -14.29 13.21
CA MET A 228 11.62 -13.66 12.97
C MET A 228 12.71 -14.68 12.66
N ASN A 229 12.79 -15.78 13.41
CA ASN A 229 13.79 -16.83 13.21
C ASN A 229 13.74 -17.47 11.81
N GLU A 230 12.58 -17.49 11.16
CA GLU A 230 12.42 -18.02 9.80
C GLU A 230 12.93 -17.09 8.69
N THR A 231 13.17 -15.82 9.00
CA THR A 231 13.49 -14.77 8.02
C THR A 231 14.89 -14.17 8.20
N ILE A 232 15.53 -14.41 9.35
CA ILE A 232 16.90 -13.97 9.63
C ILE A 232 17.93 -15.02 9.19
N LYS A 233 19.17 -14.58 8.93
CA LYS A 233 20.29 -15.42 8.49
C LYS A 233 21.39 -15.54 9.55
N PHE A 234 21.07 -15.34 10.82
CA PHE A 234 21.97 -15.51 11.95
C PHE A 234 21.30 -16.30 13.08
N GLU A 235 22.10 -16.95 13.94
CA GLU A 235 21.58 -17.69 15.07
C GLU A 235 21.13 -16.76 16.19
N LEU A 236 19.93 -16.98 16.71
CA LEU A 236 19.41 -16.22 17.83
C LEU A 236 20.17 -16.53 19.12
N PRO A 237 20.44 -15.54 19.99
CA PRO A 237 21.04 -15.74 21.30
C PRO A 237 20.24 -16.72 22.15
N LYS A 238 20.90 -17.40 23.09
CA LYS A 238 20.28 -18.39 24.00
C LYS A 238 19.03 -17.86 24.74
N SER A 239 18.96 -16.56 25.00
CA SER A 239 17.79 -15.93 25.63
C SER A 239 16.52 -15.92 24.77
N TYR A 240 16.65 -16.03 23.45
CA TYR A 240 15.54 -16.06 22.50
C TYR A 240 15.10 -17.50 22.15
N VAL A 241 16.02 -18.46 22.26
CA VAL A 241 15.76 -19.87 21.89
C VAL A 241 14.49 -20.45 22.54
N PRO A 242 14.18 -20.21 23.83
CA PRO A 242 12.94 -20.69 24.43
C PRO A 242 11.65 -20.20 23.77
N PHE A 243 11.71 -19.06 23.04
CA PHE A 243 10.59 -18.49 22.33
C PHE A 243 10.46 -19.04 20.90
N ILE A 244 11.28 -19.97 20.46
CA ILE A 244 11.14 -20.59 19.14
C ILE A 244 10.24 -21.82 19.26
N SER A 245 9.06 -21.72 18.65
CA SER A 245 8.10 -22.80 18.64
C SER A 245 8.50 -23.95 17.68
N LYS A 246 8.20 -25.17 18.10
CA LYS A 246 8.26 -26.35 17.22
C LYS A 246 7.17 -26.33 16.12
N LYS A 247 6.06 -25.62 16.35
CA LYS A 247 4.97 -25.43 15.39
C LYS A 247 5.18 -24.16 14.53
N THR A 248 6.40 -24.00 14.01
CA THR A 248 6.88 -22.82 13.28
C THR A 248 5.90 -22.36 12.20
N THR A 249 5.40 -23.28 11.38
CA THR A 249 4.53 -22.95 10.23
C THR A 249 3.23 -22.28 10.65
N ASN A 250 2.58 -22.77 11.71
CA ASN A 250 1.34 -22.15 12.20
C ASN A 250 1.60 -20.77 12.80
N CYS A 251 2.75 -20.59 13.48
CA CYS A 251 3.15 -19.26 13.99
C CYS A 251 3.37 -18.26 12.85
N VAL A 252 4.07 -18.68 11.79
CA VAL A 252 4.34 -17.85 10.61
C VAL A 252 3.04 -17.46 9.92
N VAL A 253 2.15 -18.42 9.67
CA VAL A 253 0.87 -18.14 8.99
C VAL A 253 -0.02 -17.25 9.87
N PHE A 254 -0.10 -17.51 11.18
CA PHE A 254 -0.86 -16.65 12.12
C PHE A 254 -0.39 -15.20 12.06
N ILE A 255 0.93 -14.97 12.20
CA ILE A 255 1.51 -13.62 12.16
C ILE A 255 1.24 -12.96 10.81
N ASN A 256 1.43 -13.67 9.71
CA ASN A 256 1.18 -13.14 8.38
C ASN A 256 -0.30 -12.74 8.19
N HIS A 257 -1.25 -13.58 8.63
CA HIS A 257 -2.67 -13.25 8.58
C HIS A 257 -3.03 -12.07 9.49
N PHE A 258 -2.43 -11.98 10.68
CA PHE A 258 -2.70 -10.90 11.62
C PHE A 258 -2.17 -9.57 11.08
N MET A 259 -0.96 -9.56 10.55
CA MET A 259 -0.29 -8.42 9.96
C MET A 259 -1.02 -7.88 8.73
N ASN A 260 -1.44 -8.76 7.81
CA ASN A 260 -2.05 -8.36 6.53
C ASN A 260 -3.58 -8.18 6.59
N SER A 261 -4.19 -8.35 7.75
CA SER A 261 -5.62 -8.14 7.94
C SER A 261 -5.93 -6.66 8.15
N ILE A 262 -6.75 -6.07 7.29
CA ILE A 262 -7.19 -4.65 7.42
C ILE A 262 -7.88 -4.39 8.77
N LYS A 263 -8.51 -5.41 9.38
CA LYS A 263 -9.21 -5.28 10.66
C LYS A 263 -8.28 -5.37 11.86
N ASP A 264 -7.11 -5.98 11.69
CA ASP A 264 -6.28 -6.46 12.79
C ASP A 264 -4.88 -5.83 12.80
N ASN A 265 -4.43 -5.24 11.68
CA ASN A 265 -3.07 -4.72 11.51
C ASN A 265 -2.68 -3.66 12.54
N GLU A 266 -3.61 -2.81 12.97
CA GLU A 266 -3.34 -1.84 14.03
C GLU A 266 -2.99 -2.52 15.37
N TYR A 267 -3.68 -3.62 15.70
CA TYR A 267 -3.37 -4.41 16.89
C TYR A 267 -2.07 -5.19 16.73
N TYR A 268 -1.77 -5.65 15.52
CA TYR A 268 -0.48 -6.24 15.22
C TYR A 268 0.67 -5.25 15.47
N ASP A 269 0.52 -4.01 15.00
CA ASP A 269 1.53 -2.96 15.23
C ASP A 269 1.77 -2.68 16.72
N LYS A 270 0.71 -2.62 17.52
CA LYS A 270 0.82 -2.46 18.97
C LYS A 270 1.45 -3.70 19.63
N MET A 271 1.08 -4.90 19.19
CA MET A 271 1.63 -6.16 19.68
C MET A 271 3.14 -6.24 19.46
N GLN A 272 3.59 -5.97 18.24
CA GLN A 272 5.00 -6.06 17.90
C GLN A 272 5.83 -4.99 18.62
N GLU A 273 5.31 -3.79 18.82
CA GLU A 273 5.97 -2.71 19.55
C GLU A 273 6.19 -3.10 21.04
N LEU A 274 5.16 -3.64 21.69
CA LEU A 274 5.23 -4.12 23.07
C LEU A 274 6.29 -5.22 23.21
N VAL A 275 6.25 -6.21 22.31
CA VAL A 275 7.20 -7.33 22.36
C VAL A 275 8.60 -6.86 21.99
N ALA A 276 8.77 -6.02 20.95
CA ALA A 276 10.07 -5.49 20.52
C ALA A 276 10.81 -4.79 21.67
N THR A 277 10.07 -4.00 22.45
CA THR A 277 10.61 -3.31 23.63
C THR A 277 11.06 -4.31 24.70
N LYS A 278 10.24 -5.31 24.98
CA LYS A 278 10.51 -6.31 26.02
C LYS A 278 11.72 -7.19 25.71
N ILE A 279 11.82 -7.67 24.48
CA ILE A 279 12.93 -8.53 24.06
C ILE A 279 14.18 -7.73 23.65
N LYS A 280 14.12 -6.38 23.65
CA LYS A 280 15.22 -5.48 23.30
C LYS A 280 15.80 -5.78 21.92
N ILE A 281 14.93 -5.90 20.91
CA ILE A 281 15.30 -6.30 19.55
C ILE A 281 16.37 -5.38 18.93
N ASN A 282 16.39 -4.07 19.26
CA ASN A 282 17.40 -3.13 18.79
C ASN A 282 18.82 -3.62 19.10
N ASN A 283 19.07 -4.04 20.35
CA ASN A 283 20.38 -4.50 20.79
C ASN A 283 20.81 -5.78 20.06
N LEU A 284 19.84 -6.57 19.57
CA LEU A 284 20.11 -7.74 18.75
C LEU A 284 20.54 -7.33 17.34
N LEU A 285 19.74 -6.45 16.70
CA LEU A 285 19.99 -6.02 15.32
C LEU A 285 21.29 -5.23 15.17
N GLU A 286 21.70 -4.44 16.16
CA GLU A 286 22.95 -3.68 16.15
C GLU A 286 24.20 -4.57 15.97
N LYS A 287 24.13 -5.83 16.39
CA LYS A 287 25.27 -6.77 16.37
C LYS A 287 25.39 -7.51 15.03
N HIS A 288 24.44 -7.37 14.13
CA HIS A 288 24.38 -8.15 12.89
C HIS A 288 24.29 -7.24 11.67
N ASP A 289 24.83 -7.72 10.54
CA ASP A 289 24.78 -7.00 9.27
C ASP A 289 23.36 -6.93 8.70
N THR A 290 23.05 -5.85 7.99
CA THR A 290 21.75 -5.60 7.38
C THR A 290 21.29 -6.75 6.48
N ASP A 291 22.19 -7.33 5.70
CA ASP A 291 21.89 -8.43 4.77
C ASP A 291 21.37 -9.69 5.49
N SER A 292 21.65 -9.81 6.80
CA SER A 292 21.22 -10.96 7.60
C SER A 292 19.78 -10.90 8.09
N PHE A 293 19.13 -9.74 8.02
CA PHE A 293 17.73 -9.53 8.43
C PHE A 293 16.89 -8.67 7.47
N ILE A 294 17.43 -8.43 6.27
CA ILE A 294 16.79 -7.56 5.27
C ILE A 294 15.39 -8.06 4.82
N GLU A 295 15.15 -9.36 4.90
CA GLU A 295 13.88 -9.98 4.52
C GLU A 295 12.90 -10.09 5.70
N CYS A 296 13.33 -9.77 6.92
CA CYS A 296 12.50 -9.82 8.11
C CYS A 296 11.62 -8.57 8.21
N ASP A 297 10.31 -8.75 8.33
CA ASP A 297 9.32 -7.69 8.46
C ASP A 297 8.44 -7.80 9.72
N VAL A 298 8.86 -8.65 10.65
CA VAL A 298 8.11 -8.91 11.89
C VAL A 298 8.03 -7.69 12.80
N PHE A 299 9.10 -6.90 12.87
CA PHE A 299 9.20 -5.74 13.75
C PHE A 299 9.45 -4.46 12.95
N GLU A 300 8.68 -3.43 13.23
CA GLU A 300 8.83 -2.11 12.62
C GLU A 300 10.25 -1.53 12.75
N VAL A 301 10.87 -1.78 13.88
CA VAL A 301 12.22 -1.30 14.21
C VAL A 301 13.27 -1.79 13.21
N ILE A 302 13.01 -2.88 12.51
CA ILE A 302 13.94 -3.39 11.48
C ILE A 302 14.08 -2.38 10.34
N ASP A 303 12.98 -1.81 9.85
CA ASP A 303 13.02 -0.76 8.83
C ASP A 303 13.76 0.47 9.33
N LYS A 304 13.52 0.86 10.59
CA LYS A 304 14.25 1.98 11.21
C LYS A 304 15.76 1.75 11.22
N VAL A 305 16.19 0.58 11.65
CA VAL A 305 17.62 0.23 11.68
C VAL A 305 18.22 0.19 10.28
N ILE A 306 17.52 -0.40 9.31
CA ILE A 306 17.98 -0.49 7.92
C ILE A 306 18.16 0.91 7.32
N LEU A 307 17.13 1.76 7.42
CA LEU A 307 17.17 3.12 6.89
C LEU A 307 18.28 3.96 7.54
N THR A 308 18.40 3.90 8.87
CA THR A 308 19.45 4.62 9.60
C THR A 308 20.84 4.17 9.15
N ARG A 309 21.06 2.87 8.96
CA ARG A 309 22.36 2.35 8.48
C ARG A 309 22.67 2.82 7.07
N VAL A 310 21.71 2.75 6.15
CA VAL A 310 21.92 3.24 4.78
C VAL A 310 22.25 4.73 4.79
N ILE A 311 21.54 5.54 5.59
CA ILE A 311 21.83 6.96 5.75
C ILE A 311 23.25 7.18 6.29
N THR A 312 23.66 6.43 7.31
CA THR A 312 25.02 6.53 7.89
C THR A 312 26.09 6.21 6.85
N LEU A 313 25.94 5.10 6.12
CA LEU A 313 26.88 4.69 5.08
C LEU A 313 27.01 5.73 3.97
N LEU A 314 25.90 6.37 3.56
CA LEU A 314 25.89 7.43 2.58
C LEU A 314 26.58 8.70 3.10
N ASN A 315 26.37 9.05 4.37
CA ASN A 315 26.99 10.21 5.01
C ASN A 315 28.51 10.00 5.21
N ASP A 316 28.93 8.77 5.47
CA ASP A 316 30.34 8.37 5.57
C ASP A 316 31.04 8.30 4.20
N GLY A 317 30.30 8.58 3.12
CA GLY A 317 30.83 8.60 1.74
C GLY A 317 31.10 7.23 1.16
N LEU A 318 30.50 6.17 1.68
CA LEU A 318 30.61 4.84 1.13
C LEU A 318 29.76 4.68 -0.14
N GLU A 319 30.39 4.33 -1.26
CA GLU A 319 29.81 4.44 -2.59
C GLU A 319 29.30 3.09 -3.16
N ASP A 320 28.76 2.22 -2.32
CA ASP A 320 28.16 0.96 -2.77
C ASP A 320 26.66 1.15 -3.11
N TYR A 321 26.40 2.05 -4.06
CA TYR A 321 25.04 2.52 -4.39
C TYR A 321 24.15 1.40 -4.91
N GLU A 322 24.67 0.43 -5.66
CA GLU A 322 23.87 -0.71 -6.13
C GLU A 322 23.38 -1.57 -4.96
N LYS A 323 24.24 -1.84 -3.99
CA LYS A 323 23.86 -2.58 -2.78
C LYS A 323 22.76 -1.83 -2.02
N TYR A 324 22.93 -0.52 -1.83
CA TYR A 324 21.92 0.28 -1.11
C TYR A 324 20.58 0.30 -1.85
N LEU A 325 20.58 0.46 -3.17
CA LEU A 325 19.35 0.37 -3.98
C LEU A 325 18.70 -1.01 -3.86
N ASN A 326 19.48 -2.09 -3.88
CA ASN A 326 18.96 -3.44 -3.70
C ASN A 326 18.32 -3.64 -2.32
N ILE A 327 18.91 -3.07 -1.25
CA ILE A 327 18.31 -3.06 0.09
C ILE A 327 16.92 -2.40 0.04
N LEU A 328 16.82 -1.20 -0.55
CA LEU A 328 15.55 -0.49 -0.64
C LEU A 328 14.52 -1.24 -1.51
N LEU A 329 14.96 -1.89 -2.59
CA LEU A 329 14.10 -2.68 -3.47
C LEU A 329 13.57 -3.94 -2.77
N THR A 330 14.39 -4.63 -1.99
CA THR A 330 13.98 -5.82 -1.22
C THR A 330 12.88 -5.45 -0.22
N ARG A 331 13.06 -4.35 0.50
CA ARG A 331 12.05 -3.89 1.49
C ARG A 331 10.72 -3.48 0.87
N ARG A 332 10.68 -3.11 -0.42
CA ARG A 332 9.50 -2.57 -1.09
C ARG A 332 8.29 -3.53 -1.10
N LYS A 333 8.51 -4.83 -1.00
CA LYS A 333 7.44 -5.84 -0.95
C LYS A 333 6.98 -6.20 0.46
N LEU A 334 7.62 -5.66 1.49
CA LEU A 334 7.42 -6.01 2.90
C LEU A 334 6.45 -5.03 3.59
N TYR A 335 5.87 -5.46 4.69
CA TYR A 335 4.74 -4.82 5.36
C TYR A 335 5.00 -3.35 5.73
N TYR A 336 6.12 -3.07 6.40
CA TYR A 336 6.42 -1.73 6.92
C TYR A 336 6.92 -0.73 5.87
N TYR A 337 7.21 -1.16 4.63
CA TYR A 337 7.64 -0.25 3.58
C TYR A 337 6.65 0.90 3.35
N ASN A 338 5.35 0.62 3.34
CA ASN A 338 4.32 1.64 3.08
C ASN A 338 4.26 2.71 4.18
N LYS A 339 4.59 2.34 5.43
CA LYS A 339 4.68 3.28 6.55
C LYS A 339 5.82 4.29 6.37
N TYR A 340 6.92 3.87 5.76
CA TYR A 340 8.14 4.65 5.53
C TYR A 340 8.41 4.95 4.06
N VAL A 341 7.38 4.93 3.23
CA VAL A 341 7.52 5.10 1.78
C VAL A 341 8.20 6.40 1.38
N SER A 342 8.00 7.47 2.14
CA SER A 342 8.62 8.77 1.88
C SER A 342 10.11 8.74 2.18
N GLU A 343 10.50 8.13 3.29
CA GLU A 343 11.89 7.92 3.69
C GLU A 343 12.63 7.05 2.68
N TYR A 344 12.07 5.89 2.34
CA TYR A 344 12.63 5.00 1.32
C TYR A 344 12.84 5.71 -0.02
N LYS A 345 11.86 6.49 -0.46
CA LYS A 345 11.94 7.22 -1.73
C LYS A 345 12.90 8.40 -1.66
N ALA A 346 12.95 9.14 -0.56
CA ALA A 346 13.92 10.22 -0.38
C ALA A 346 15.35 9.68 -0.43
N ILE A 347 15.64 8.60 0.32
CA ILE A 347 16.96 7.97 0.31
C ILE A 347 17.32 7.44 -1.10
N LYS A 348 16.37 6.79 -1.78
CA LYS A 348 16.55 6.34 -3.16
C LYS A 348 16.99 7.48 -4.08
N TRP A 349 16.33 8.64 -4.00
CA TRP A 349 16.65 9.77 -4.86
C TRP A 349 17.97 10.44 -4.47
N ALA A 350 18.33 10.45 -3.17
CA ALA A 350 19.67 10.85 -2.74
C ALA A 350 20.75 9.94 -3.35
N ILE A 351 20.54 8.61 -3.28
CA ILE A 351 21.45 7.63 -3.91
C ILE A 351 21.58 7.91 -5.41
N ASN A 352 20.48 8.19 -6.10
CA ASN A 352 20.51 8.50 -7.54
C ASN A 352 21.38 9.72 -7.87
N ILE A 353 21.31 10.78 -7.06
CA ILE A 353 22.17 11.98 -7.21
C ILE A 353 23.64 11.59 -7.02
N LEU A 354 23.96 10.88 -5.94
CA LEU A 354 25.33 10.49 -5.61
C LEU A 354 25.92 9.53 -6.64
N ASN A 355 25.15 8.54 -7.07
CA ASN A 355 25.54 7.59 -8.10
C ASN A 355 25.77 8.28 -9.46
N LYS A 356 24.90 9.25 -9.81
CA LYS A 356 25.06 10.01 -11.05
C LYS A 356 26.31 10.89 -11.01
N LYS A 357 26.63 11.50 -9.86
CA LYS A 357 27.90 12.23 -9.66
C LYS A 357 29.08 11.31 -9.89
N LYS A 358 29.09 10.10 -9.29
CA LYS A 358 30.15 9.10 -9.48
C LYS A 358 30.29 8.68 -10.94
N ALA A 359 29.16 8.41 -11.61
CA ALA A 359 29.16 7.99 -13.02
C ALA A 359 29.67 9.08 -14.00
N LEU A 360 29.65 10.34 -13.59
CA LEU A 360 30.22 11.47 -14.34
C LEU A 360 31.67 11.77 -13.97
N ASP A 361 32.34 10.90 -13.24
CA ASP A 361 33.70 11.09 -12.70
C ASP A 361 33.83 12.40 -11.92
N SER A 362 32.76 12.83 -11.30
CA SER A 362 32.64 14.10 -10.59
C SER A 362 33.04 15.34 -11.43
N SER A 363 33.00 15.26 -12.76
CA SER A 363 33.32 16.35 -13.68
C SER A 363 32.29 16.51 -14.80
N ILE A 364 31.92 17.75 -15.06
CA ILE A 364 31.13 18.16 -16.21
C ILE A 364 32.10 18.68 -17.28
N LYS A 365 32.06 18.08 -18.46
CA LYS A 365 32.97 18.49 -19.55
C LYS A 365 32.60 19.82 -20.13
N SER A 366 33.61 20.59 -20.53
CA SER A 366 33.42 21.81 -21.30
C SER A 366 33.22 21.45 -22.76
N GLU A 367 32.13 21.93 -23.36
CA GLU A 367 31.71 21.59 -24.71
C GLU A 367 31.20 22.89 -25.40
N LYS A 368 30.98 22.84 -26.73
CA LYS A 368 30.27 23.92 -27.41
C LYS A 368 28.82 24.00 -26.93
N ALA A 369 28.17 25.15 -27.10
CA ALA A 369 26.81 25.36 -26.61
C ALA A 369 25.83 24.30 -27.09
N TYR A 370 25.88 23.85 -28.34
CA TYR A 370 25.05 22.75 -28.87
C TYR A 370 25.28 21.44 -28.12
N ASP A 371 26.51 21.05 -27.91
CA ASP A 371 26.86 19.78 -27.23
C ASP A 371 26.52 19.83 -25.74
N MET A 372 26.65 21.03 -25.12
CA MET A 372 26.18 21.22 -23.72
C MET A 372 24.67 21.05 -23.59
N VAL A 373 23.89 21.60 -24.53
CA VAL A 373 22.43 21.40 -24.58
C VAL A 373 22.13 19.90 -24.74
N LYS A 374 22.80 19.23 -25.67
CA LYS A 374 22.62 17.79 -25.88
C LYS A 374 22.98 16.97 -24.64
N SER A 375 24.10 17.27 -24.02
CA SER A 375 24.50 16.61 -22.76
C SER A 375 23.49 16.86 -21.62
N TYR A 376 22.89 18.06 -21.58
CA TYR A 376 21.87 18.38 -20.61
C TYR A 376 20.62 17.52 -20.80
N ILE A 377 20.06 17.44 -21.99
CA ILE A 377 18.83 16.69 -22.27
C ILE A 377 19.02 15.17 -22.24
N GLU A 378 20.26 14.67 -22.41
CA GLU A 378 20.54 13.23 -22.35
C GLU A 378 20.97 12.76 -20.95
N LYS A 379 21.64 13.59 -20.17
CA LYS A 379 22.36 13.17 -18.96
C LYS A 379 22.10 14.02 -17.73
N TYR A 380 22.24 15.37 -17.88
CA TYR A 380 22.33 16.25 -16.70
C TYR A 380 20.96 16.56 -16.11
N TYR A 381 19.89 16.63 -16.91
CA TYR A 381 18.54 16.85 -16.42
C TYR A 381 18.12 15.86 -15.34
N TYR A 382 18.68 14.63 -15.37
CA TYR A 382 18.36 13.60 -14.38
C TYR A 382 18.79 13.96 -12.96
N ILE A 383 19.83 14.79 -12.81
CA ILE A 383 20.25 15.31 -11.50
C ILE A 383 19.22 16.31 -10.99
N ASP A 384 18.74 17.21 -11.85
CA ASP A 384 17.66 18.14 -11.52
C ASP A 384 16.38 17.38 -11.10
N LYS A 385 15.99 16.37 -11.88
CA LYS A 385 14.87 15.46 -11.56
C LYS A 385 15.06 14.77 -10.21
N SER A 386 16.25 14.23 -9.97
CA SER A 386 16.54 13.51 -8.73
C SER A 386 16.51 14.45 -7.52
N TYR A 387 16.96 15.68 -7.65
CA TYR A 387 16.89 16.69 -6.62
C TYR A 387 15.46 17.11 -6.32
N ARG A 388 14.63 17.34 -7.34
CA ARG A 388 13.20 17.62 -7.18
C ARG A 388 12.48 16.47 -6.47
N LYS A 389 12.69 15.24 -6.92
CA LYS A 389 12.07 14.05 -6.31
C LYS A 389 12.56 13.78 -4.89
N PHE A 390 13.84 14.03 -4.60
CA PHE A 390 14.36 13.94 -3.24
C PHE A 390 13.57 14.85 -2.31
N TYR A 391 13.44 16.13 -2.65
CA TYR A 391 12.73 17.08 -1.80
C TYR A 391 11.23 16.84 -1.73
N TYR A 392 10.61 16.42 -2.81
CA TYR A 392 9.20 16.06 -2.81
C TYR A 392 8.88 14.94 -1.79
N HIS A 393 9.77 13.98 -1.65
CA HIS A 393 9.63 12.93 -0.65
C HIS A 393 10.15 13.33 0.72
N TYR A 394 11.27 14.05 0.80
CA TYR A 394 11.83 14.57 2.05
C TYR A 394 10.81 15.43 2.81
N ASP A 395 10.08 16.28 2.13
CA ASP A 395 9.08 17.15 2.76
C ASP A 395 7.93 16.35 3.43
N LYS A 396 7.69 15.14 2.97
CA LYS A 396 6.69 14.18 3.49
C LYS A 396 7.26 13.22 4.53
N CYS A 397 8.57 13.17 4.73
CA CYS A 397 9.20 12.31 5.72
C CYS A 397 8.81 12.70 7.14
N GLN A 398 8.59 11.68 7.97
CA GLN A 398 8.40 11.83 9.40
C GLN A 398 9.75 11.98 10.13
N TRP A 399 10.81 11.38 9.59
CA TRP A 399 12.17 11.32 10.18
C TRP A 399 13.10 12.37 9.61
N LYS A 400 12.73 13.64 9.74
CA LYS A 400 13.53 14.74 9.17
C LYS A 400 14.86 14.92 9.86
N ASP A 401 14.94 14.62 11.14
CA ASP A 401 16.20 14.77 11.91
C ASP A 401 17.20 13.69 11.52
N GLU A 402 16.77 12.45 11.31
CA GLU A 402 17.63 11.34 10.91
C GLU A 402 18.18 11.54 9.47
N ILE A 403 17.39 12.14 8.58
CA ILE A 403 17.79 12.41 7.18
C ILE A 403 18.53 13.74 7.04
N LYS A 404 18.65 14.53 8.08
CA LYS A 404 19.19 15.89 8.04
C LYS A 404 20.61 15.98 7.44
N ASP A 405 21.49 15.07 7.78
CA ASP A 405 22.86 15.09 7.28
C ASP A 405 22.94 14.60 5.83
N LEU A 406 22.13 13.59 5.47
CA LEU A 406 21.97 13.19 4.07
C LEU A 406 21.42 14.33 3.21
N LYS A 407 20.49 15.12 3.73
CA LYS A 407 20.02 16.34 3.07
C LYS A 407 21.15 17.32 2.80
N LYS A 408 22.03 17.55 3.79
CA LYS A 408 23.21 18.43 3.58
C LYS A 408 24.14 17.90 2.49
N THR A 409 24.34 16.58 2.47
CA THR A 409 25.14 15.92 1.42
C THR A 409 24.51 16.14 0.04
N VAL A 410 23.19 15.96 -0.09
CA VAL A 410 22.45 16.22 -1.34
C VAL A 410 22.56 17.69 -1.76
N GLU A 411 22.37 18.63 -0.83
CA GLU A 411 22.53 20.07 -1.07
C GLU A 411 23.95 20.41 -1.56
N ASN A 412 24.97 19.89 -0.92
CA ASN A 412 26.36 20.14 -1.32
C ASN A 412 26.65 19.59 -2.73
N VAL A 413 26.16 18.40 -3.04
CA VAL A 413 26.34 17.80 -4.37
C VAL A 413 25.58 18.60 -5.42
N TYR A 414 24.35 18.98 -5.15
CA TYR A 414 23.53 19.71 -6.12
C TYR A 414 24.03 21.15 -6.34
N ASN A 415 24.25 21.90 -5.27
CA ASN A 415 24.59 23.33 -5.37
C ASN A 415 26.06 23.53 -5.69
N ASN A 416 26.98 22.89 -4.93
CA ASN A 416 28.40 23.22 -4.96
C ASN A 416 29.20 22.45 -6.02
N TRP A 417 28.67 21.31 -6.47
CA TRP A 417 29.27 20.59 -7.58
C TRP A 417 28.43 20.75 -8.84
N TYR A 418 27.19 20.25 -8.87
CA TYR A 418 26.42 20.16 -10.12
C TYR A 418 26.07 21.51 -10.71
N LEU A 419 25.38 22.39 -9.98
CA LEU A 419 24.97 23.68 -10.50
C LEU A 419 26.18 24.58 -10.76
N GLN A 420 27.19 24.53 -9.90
CA GLN A 420 28.39 25.37 -10.06
C GLN A 420 29.20 24.94 -11.29
N GLU A 421 29.54 23.65 -11.41
CA GLU A 421 30.30 23.13 -12.54
C GLU A 421 29.52 23.31 -13.87
N LEU A 422 28.24 22.92 -13.88
CA LEU A 422 27.39 23.09 -15.06
C LEU A 422 27.34 24.54 -15.51
N SER A 423 27.14 25.45 -14.58
CA SER A 423 27.06 26.87 -14.87
C SER A 423 28.36 27.46 -15.39
N ILE A 424 29.51 27.09 -14.82
CA ILE A 424 30.82 27.55 -15.30
C ILE A 424 31.03 27.11 -16.76
N LYS A 425 30.79 25.82 -17.02
CA LYS A 425 30.99 25.25 -18.38
C LYS A 425 29.99 25.82 -19.38
N TRP A 426 28.73 25.95 -18.98
CA TRP A 426 27.71 26.58 -19.79
C TRP A 426 27.99 28.04 -20.11
N ASN A 427 28.34 28.86 -19.11
CA ASN A 427 28.68 30.24 -19.31
C ASN A 427 29.89 30.43 -20.29
N SER A 428 30.90 29.57 -20.16
CA SER A 428 32.02 29.56 -21.13
C SER A 428 31.53 29.25 -22.55
N SER A 429 30.60 28.30 -22.69
CA SER A 429 30.08 27.88 -24.01
C SER A 429 29.23 28.95 -24.68
N ILE A 430 28.50 29.77 -23.93
CA ILE A 430 27.62 30.80 -24.46
C ILE A 430 28.29 32.16 -24.57
N SER A 431 29.42 32.40 -23.89
CA SER A 431 30.17 33.63 -23.97
C SER A 431 30.76 33.90 -25.36
N ASP A 432 30.96 32.82 -26.14
CA ASP A 432 31.47 32.90 -27.50
C ASP A 432 30.38 33.12 -28.56
N LEU A 433 29.08 33.09 -28.14
CA LEU A 433 27.97 33.30 -29.04
C LEU A 433 27.88 34.79 -29.42
N GLN A 434 27.87 35.05 -30.73
CA GLN A 434 27.64 36.42 -31.25
C GLN A 434 26.19 36.87 -31.08
N SER A 435 25.28 35.95 -30.92
CA SER A 435 23.84 36.15 -30.78
C SER A 435 23.27 35.05 -29.93
N TRP A 436 22.15 35.28 -29.21
CA TRP A 436 21.45 34.26 -28.43
C TRP A 436 20.72 33.29 -29.35
N ARG A 437 21.46 32.60 -30.19
CA ARG A 437 20.96 31.48 -31.03
C ARG A 437 22.03 30.40 -31.10
N ILE A 438 21.62 29.21 -30.77
CA ILE A 438 22.48 28.03 -30.86
C ILE A 438 22.14 27.28 -32.13
N ASP A 439 23.08 27.16 -33.04
CA ASP A 439 22.90 26.45 -34.30
C ASP A 439 22.57 25.00 -34.04
N GLY A 440 21.56 24.48 -34.77
CA GLY A 440 21.10 23.12 -34.63
C GLY A 440 20.06 22.90 -33.52
N VAL A 441 19.81 23.91 -32.67
CA VAL A 441 18.75 23.87 -31.64
C VAL A 441 17.51 24.58 -32.16
N LYS A 442 16.33 23.99 -32.02
CA LYS A 442 15.05 24.62 -32.32
C LYS A 442 14.88 25.88 -31.47
N GLN A 443 14.22 26.88 -32.03
CA GLN A 443 14.05 28.17 -31.40
C GLN A 443 12.61 28.40 -30.95
N GLN A 444 12.39 28.94 -29.78
CA GLN A 444 11.06 29.16 -29.21
C GLN A 444 10.23 30.15 -30.02
N ASP A 445 10.86 31.23 -30.57
CA ASP A 445 10.19 32.17 -31.46
C ASP A 445 9.74 31.59 -32.80
N ARG A 446 10.14 30.35 -33.10
CA ARG A 446 9.68 29.60 -34.28
C ARG A 446 8.63 28.55 -33.94
N PHE A 447 8.20 28.45 -32.67
CA PHE A 447 7.34 27.39 -32.20
C PHE A 447 6.03 27.25 -33.00
N TYR A 448 5.30 28.36 -33.17
CA TYR A 448 4.03 28.32 -33.91
C TYR A 448 4.24 27.85 -35.35
N ARG A 449 5.20 28.40 -36.04
CA ARG A 449 5.52 28.07 -37.43
C ARG A 449 5.92 26.61 -37.61
N GLU A 450 6.76 26.08 -36.70
CA GLU A 450 7.31 24.72 -36.84
C GLU A 450 6.37 23.62 -36.32
N ASN A 451 5.51 23.94 -35.37
CA ASN A 451 4.69 22.91 -34.71
C ASN A 451 3.19 23.01 -35.06
N ILE A 452 2.70 24.14 -35.55
CA ILE A 452 1.27 24.37 -35.73
C ILE A 452 0.91 24.70 -37.17
N LYS A 453 1.54 25.68 -37.78
CA LYS A 453 1.19 26.22 -39.14
C LYS A 453 1.16 25.17 -40.23
N PHE A 454 1.96 24.13 -40.16
CA PHE A 454 2.09 23.08 -41.19
C PHE A 454 1.32 21.78 -40.91
N LYS A 455 0.50 21.71 -39.89
CA LYS A 455 -0.21 20.46 -39.53
C LYS A 455 -1.50 20.17 -40.32
N GLY A 456 -1.83 20.96 -41.34
CA GLY A 456 -2.96 20.70 -42.22
C GLY A 456 -4.33 20.89 -41.58
N LYS A 457 -5.28 19.98 -41.83
CA LYS A 457 -6.66 20.07 -41.29
C LYS A 457 -6.85 19.51 -39.89
N GLU A 458 -5.79 19.10 -39.23
CA GLU A 458 -5.90 18.50 -37.91
C GLU A 458 -5.90 19.57 -36.80
N ARG A 459 -6.93 19.58 -35.96
CA ARG A 459 -7.01 20.46 -34.80
C ARG A 459 -5.88 20.20 -33.84
N VAL A 460 -5.20 21.27 -33.38
CA VAL A 460 -4.11 21.19 -32.42
C VAL A 460 -4.50 21.90 -31.13
N TYR A 461 -4.30 21.23 -30.01
CA TYR A 461 -4.41 21.80 -28.66
C TYR A 461 -3.01 22.03 -28.12
N VAL A 462 -2.71 23.25 -27.70
CA VAL A 462 -1.43 23.61 -27.09
C VAL A 462 -1.65 23.95 -25.62
N ILE A 463 -1.11 23.17 -24.74
CA ILE A 463 -1.13 23.40 -23.30
C ILE A 463 0.22 24.07 -22.96
N ILE A 464 0.17 25.31 -22.49
CA ILE A 464 1.35 26.05 -22.04
C ILE A 464 1.33 26.04 -20.52
N SER A 465 2.22 25.26 -19.92
CA SER A 465 2.38 25.18 -18.47
C SER A 465 3.54 26.06 -18.06
N ASP A 466 3.20 27.19 -17.43
CA ASP A 466 4.14 28.21 -16.98
C ASP A 466 5.17 27.62 -16.01
N GLY A 467 6.44 27.79 -16.32
CA GLY A 467 7.55 27.28 -15.55
C GLY A 467 7.78 25.75 -15.64
N LEU A 468 7.25 25.05 -16.65
CA LEU A 468 7.50 23.61 -16.81
C LEU A 468 8.91 23.35 -17.31
N ARG A 469 9.81 22.87 -16.45
CA ARG A 469 11.20 22.53 -16.79
C ARG A 469 11.29 21.29 -17.69
N TYR A 470 12.38 21.18 -18.45
CA TYR A 470 12.65 20.01 -19.28
C TYR A 470 12.67 18.70 -18.48
N GLU A 471 13.31 18.68 -17.30
CA GLU A 471 13.37 17.47 -16.44
C GLU A 471 11.98 17.01 -15.97
N SER A 472 11.08 17.97 -15.70
CA SER A 472 9.70 17.72 -15.32
C SER A 472 8.87 17.24 -16.50
N ALA A 473 9.11 17.84 -17.68
CA ALA A 473 8.45 17.42 -18.91
C ALA A 473 8.85 15.99 -19.34
N GLU A 474 10.06 15.55 -19.04
CA GLU A 474 10.47 14.18 -19.29
C GLU A 474 9.66 13.18 -18.45
N GLU A 475 9.42 13.51 -17.18
CA GLU A 475 8.55 12.69 -16.33
C GLU A 475 7.09 12.72 -16.81
N LEU A 476 6.56 13.90 -17.13
CA LEU A 476 5.21 14.05 -17.68
C LEU A 476 5.03 13.28 -19.01
N ASN A 477 6.03 13.33 -19.90
CA ASN A 477 6.00 12.55 -21.14
C ASN A 477 5.92 11.04 -20.88
N THR A 478 6.65 10.55 -19.89
CA THR A 478 6.59 9.15 -19.45
C THR A 478 5.20 8.80 -18.89
N LEU A 479 4.61 9.67 -18.07
CA LEU A 479 3.27 9.48 -17.53
C LEU A 479 2.22 9.48 -18.65
N LEU A 480 2.24 10.43 -19.57
CA LEU A 480 1.32 10.47 -20.71
C LEU A 480 1.46 9.22 -21.59
N THR A 481 2.68 8.73 -21.78
CA THR A 481 2.93 7.49 -22.53
C THR A 481 2.27 6.29 -21.85
N ASN A 482 2.36 6.19 -20.52
CA ASN A 482 1.94 5.03 -19.77
C ASN A 482 0.51 5.10 -19.23
N GLU A 483 -0.14 6.25 -19.27
CA GLU A 483 -1.51 6.42 -18.78
C GLU A 483 -2.53 6.61 -19.89
N ARG A 484 -2.09 6.75 -21.15
CA ARG A 484 -2.98 7.07 -22.28
C ARG A 484 -2.74 6.21 -23.50
N LYS A 485 -3.85 5.81 -24.14
CA LYS A 485 -3.80 5.19 -25.46
C LYS A 485 -3.39 6.26 -26.48
N GLY A 486 -2.18 6.19 -26.97
CA GLY A 486 -1.60 7.17 -27.89
C GLY A 486 -0.07 7.10 -27.86
N ARG A 487 0.56 8.01 -28.53
CA ARG A 487 2.01 8.12 -28.59
C ARG A 487 2.44 9.49 -28.10
N SER A 488 3.34 9.52 -27.13
CA SER A 488 3.96 10.74 -26.63
C SER A 488 5.44 10.78 -27.01
N THR A 489 5.93 11.93 -27.37
CA THR A 489 7.36 12.18 -27.67
C THR A 489 7.78 13.48 -27.03
N LEU A 490 8.97 13.51 -26.46
CA LEU A 490 9.60 14.71 -25.91
C LEU A 490 10.63 15.24 -26.87
N ASP A 491 10.56 16.53 -27.11
CA ASP A 491 11.50 17.36 -27.88
C ASP A 491 11.84 18.60 -27.04
N TYR A 492 12.70 19.47 -27.56
CA TYR A 492 13.14 20.66 -26.84
C TYR A 492 13.39 21.82 -27.82
N MET A 493 13.42 23.02 -27.25
CA MET A 493 13.79 24.25 -27.97
C MET A 493 14.60 25.18 -27.04
N GLN A 494 15.42 26.04 -27.64
CA GLN A 494 16.07 27.14 -26.94
C GLN A 494 15.03 28.21 -26.65
N GLY A 495 14.85 28.60 -25.40
CA GLY A 495 13.98 29.69 -24.97
C GLY A 495 14.55 31.03 -25.31
N VAL A 496 13.69 32.01 -25.47
CA VAL A 496 14.07 33.43 -25.64
C VAL A 496 14.74 33.97 -24.36
N LEU A 497 15.52 35.03 -24.49
CA LEU A 497 16.18 35.69 -23.38
C LEU A 497 15.77 37.16 -23.35
N PRO A 498 15.33 37.71 -22.18
CA PRO A 498 15.20 37.04 -20.88
C PRO A 498 14.15 35.91 -20.90
N SER A 499 14.46 34.84 -20.19
CA SER A 499 13.59 33.66 -20.07
C SER A 499 12.49 33.89 -19.03
N TYR A 500 11.54 34.75 -19.33
CA TYR A 500 10.49 35.18 -18.43
C TYR A 500 9.12 35.18 -19.14
N THR A 501 8.06 35.17 -18.32
CA THR A 501 6.70 34.94 -18.80
C THR A 501 6.25 35.86 -19.93
N LYS A 502 6.51 37.18 -19.85
CA LYS A 502 6.05 38.10 -20.89
C LYS A 502 6.61 37.75 -22.27
N LEU A 503 7.92 37.52 -22.38
CA LEU A 503 8.57 37.23 -23.63
C LEU A 503 8.41 35.81 -24.11
N GLY A 504 8.51 34.83 -23.20
CA GLY A 504 8.31 33.42 -23.50
C GLY A 504 6.90 33.13 -24.05
N MET A 505 5.90 33.75 -23.43
CA MET A 505 4.51 33.61 -23.91
C MET A 505 4.31 34.26 -25.29
N ALA A 506 4.94 35.42 -25.54
CA ALA A 506 4.90 36.10 -26.85
C ALA A 506 5.59 35.26 -27.92
N ALA A 507 6.73 34.67 -27.63
CA ALA A 507 7.51 33.87 -28.57
C ALA A 507 6.76 32.57 -29.02
N LEU A 508 5.82 32.06 -28.19
CA LEU A 508 5.01 30.91 -28.54
C LEU A 508 3.83 31.25 -29.48
N LEU A 509 3.48 32.52 -29.62
CA LEU A 509 2.39 33.00 -30.47
C LEU A 509 2.81 33.10 -31.95
N PRO A 510 1.84 33.09 -32.88
CA PRO A 510 2.12 33.46 -34.25
C PRO A 510 2.57 34.94 -34.33
N HIS A 511 3.62 35.20 -35.04
CA HIS A 511 4.14 36.57 -35.24
C HIS A 511 5.01 36.71 -36.50
N ASN A 512 4.97 37.89 -37.09
CA ASN A 512 5.97 38.35 -38.04
C ASN A 512 7.03 39.20 -37.33
N ASN A 513 6.62 39.93 -36.29
CA ASN A 513 7.49 40.82 -35.53
C ASN A 513 7.15 40.74 -34.02
N ILE A 514 8.16 40.69 -33.20
CA ILE A 514 8.06 40.91 -31.74
C ILE A 514 8.78 42.23 -31.45
N GLU A 515 8.13 43.08 -30.69
CA GLU A 515 8.65 44.40 -30.29
C GLU A 515 8.59 44.52 -28.77
N ILE A 516 9.55 45.26 -28.23
CA ILE A 516 9.55 45.71 -26.83
C ILE A 516 9.51 47.22 -26.84
N ASN A 517 8.39 47.79 -26.40
CA ASN A 517 8.16 49.21 -26.37
C ASN A 517 8.98 49.93 -25.29
N ASP A 518 8.89 51.26 -25.22
CA ASP A 518 9.60 52.05 -24.21
C ASP A 518 9.14 51.83 -22.76
N ARG A 519 8.00 51.15 -22.58
CA ARG A 519 7.48 50.75 -21.26
C ARG A 519 7.83 49.31 -20.92
N TYR A 520 8.63 48.66 -21.73
CA TYR A 520 9.03 47.26 -21.64
C TYR A 520 7.85 46.28 -21.71
N ASP A 521 6.71 46.68 -22.37
CA ASP A 521 5.65 45.76 -22.77
C ASP A 521 6.08 45.02 -24.02
N VAL A 522 5.75 43.74 -24.09
CA VAL A 522 6.03 42.92 -25.25
C VAL A 522 4.83 42.95 -26.21
N LEU A 523 5.07 43.41 -27.43
CA LEU A 523 4.07 43.44 -28.48
C LEU A 523 4.36 42.37 -29.52
N VAL A 524 3.30 41.78 -30.02
CA VAL A 524 3.31 40.82 -31.14
C VAL A 524 2.50 41.43 -32.27
N ASP A 525 3.17 41.73 -33.41
CA ASP A 525 2.54 42.41 -34.52
C ASP A 525 1.72 43.66 -34.05
N SER A 526 2.32 44.49 -33.17
CA SER A 526 1.77 45.70 -32.55
C SER A 526 0.64 45.46 -31.52
N ILE A 527 0.32 44.22 -31.15
CA ILE A 527 -0.68 43.90 -30.09
C ILE A 527 0.07 43.51 -28.82
N ASN A 528 -0.30 44.08 -27.67
CA ASN A 528 0.27 43.70 -26.40
C ASN A 528 -0.06 42.22 -26.08
N SER A 529 0.95 41.42 -25.79
CA SER A 529 0.80 39.97 -25.55
C SER A 529 0.43 39.59 -24.11
N THR A 530 0.22 40.59 -23.25
CA THR A 530 -0.10 40.36 -21.84
C THR A 530 -1.58 39.99 -21.68
N GLY A 531 -1.83 38.91 -20.96
CA GLY A 531 -3.17 38.42 -20.67
C GLY A 531 -3.76 37.52 -21.79
N THR A 532 -4.68 36.66 -21.35
CA THR A 532 -5.28 35.63 -22.25
C THR A 532 -6.12 36.26 -23.39
N GLU A 533 -6.80 37.38 -23.12
CA GLU A 533 -7.63 38.05 -24.13
C GLU A 533 -6.79 38.63 -25.30
N ASN A 534 -5.67 39.27 -24.99
CA ASN A 534 -4.78 39.78 -26.00
C ASN A 534 -4.12 38.67 -26.82
N ARG A 535 -3.72 37.59 -26.15
CA ARG A 535 -3.20 36.38 -26.82
C ARG A 535 -4.23 35.70 -27.71
N ASP A 536 -5.50 35.74 -27.32
CA ASP A 536 -6.61 35.28 -28.13
C ASP A 536 -6.77 36.13 -29.42
N ALA A 537 -6.65 37.46 -29.30
CA ALA A 537 -6.69 38.35 -30.46
C ALA A 537 -5.51 38.13 -31.42
N ILE A 538 -4.30 37.93 -30.88
CA ILE A 538 -3.10 37.62 -31.68
C ILE A 538 -3.28 36.28 -32.43
N LEU A 539 -3.76 35.26 -31.78
CA LEU A 539 -4.03 33.97 -32.42
C LEU A 539 -5.07 34.07 -33.52
N LYS A 540 -6.16 34.82 -33.30
CA LYS A 540 -7.24 35.03 -34.28
C LYS A 540 -6.80 35.88 -35.49
N ASN A 541 -5.84 36.78 -35.34
CA ASN A 541 -5.31 37.52 -36.43
C ASN A 541 -4.58 36.61 -37.43
N GLU A 542 -3.90 35.58 -36.98
CA GLU A 542 -3.25 34.60 -37.86
C GLU A 542 -4.27 33.54 -38.35
N ASN A 543 -5.18 33.11 -37.48
CA ASN A 543 -6.22 32.16 -37.80
C ASN A 543 -7.50 32.45 -37.02
N GLU A 544 -8.57 32.93 -37.66
CA GLU A 544 -9.85 33.23 -37.03
C GLU A 544 -10.46 32.04 -36.26
N LYS A 545 -10.12 30.82 -36.62
CA LYS A 545 -10.54 29.58 -35.97
C LYS A 545 -9.62 29.19 -34.80
N SER A 546 -9.13 30.15 -34.07
CA SER A 546 -8.28 29.95 -32.90
C SER A 546 -8.95 30.41 -31.62
N LEU A 547 -8.46 29.91 -30.50
CA LEU A 547 -8.91 30.30 -29.16
C LEU A 547 -7.76 30.25 -28.18
N ALA A 548 -7.61 31.29 -27.36
CA ALA A 548 -6.82 31.25 -26.15
C ALA A 548 -7.74 31.22 -24.92
N ILE A 549 -7.47 30.30 -23.99
CA ILE A 549 -8.29 30.08 -22.81
C ILE A 549 -7.44 29.60 -21.62
N THR A 550 -7.87 29.87 -20.39
CA THR A 550 -7.18 29.34 -19.20
C THR A 550 -7.61 27.93 -18.88
N TYR A 551 -6.71 27.17 -18.21
CA TYR A 551 -6.95 25.82 -17.72
C TYR A 551 -8.23 25.73 -16.89
N ASP A 552 -8.40 26.62 -15.90
CA ASP A 552 -9.55 26.62 -15.00
C ASP A 552 -10.87 26.73 -15.76
N LYS A 553 -10.96 27.70 -16.70
CA LYS A 553 -12.15 27.83 -17.56
C LYS A 553 -12.48 26.55 -18.31
N VAL A 554 -11.46 25.86 -18.85
CA VAL A 554 -11.68 24.58 -19.55
C VAL A 554 -12.16 23.51 -18.60
N MET A 555 -11.56 23.43 -17.41
CA MET A 555 -11.92 22.41 -16.41
C MET A 555 -13.33 22.61 -15.82
N ASP A 556 -13.80 23.83 -15.71
CA ASP A 556 -15.14 24.17 -15.23
C ASP A 556 -16.25 23.88 -16.24
N MET A 557 -15.93 23.85 -17.56
CA MET A 557 -16.91 23.60 -18.61
C MET A 557 -17.57 22.22 -18.49
N LYS A 558 -18.90 22.19 -18.65
CA LYS A 558 -19.67 20.96 -18.82
C LYS A 558 -19.46 20.38 -20.23
N ASP A 559 -19.79 19.09 -20.39
CA ASP A 559 -19.58 18.34 -21.64
C ASP A 559 -20.21 19.00 -22.91
N ALA A 560 -21.39 19.58 -22.78
CA ALA A 560 -22.04 20.27 -23.87
C ALA A 560 -21.36 21.60 -24.21
N GLU A 561 -20.90 22.30 -23.19
CA GLU A 561 -20.26 23.61 -23.30
C GLU A 561 -18.87 23.49 -23.96
N ILE A 562 -18.03 22.54 -23.49
CA ILE A 562 -16.70 22.34 -24.09
C ILE A 562 -16.80 21.93 -25.56
N ARG A 563 -17.78 21.09 -25.94
CA ARG A 563 -18.01 20.72 -27.34
C ARG A 563 -18.42 21.92 -28.17
N LYS A 564 -19.30 22.79 -27.67
CA LYS A 564 -19.75 24.01 -28.35
C LYS A 564 -18.60 25.00 -28.50
N THR A 565 -17.85 25.24 -27.42
CA THR A 565 -16.75 26.23 -27.42
C THR A 565 -15.63 25.85 -28.37
N PHE A 566 -15.31 24.58 -28.49
CA PHE A 566 -14.22 24.14 -29.36
C PHE A 566 -14.68 23.67 -30.75
N ALA A 567 -15.97 23.76 -31.04
CA ALA A 567 -16.49 23.39 -32.35
C ALA A 567 -15.94 24.30 -33.46
N GLY A 568 -15.43 23.72 -34.55
CA GLY A 568 -14.94 24.47 -35.70
C GLY A 568 -13.60 25.15 -35.52
N LEU A 569 -12.95 25.06 -34.37
CA LEU A 569 -11.62 25.62 -34.14
C LEU A 569 -10.52 24.71 -34.71
N ASP A 570 -9.46 25.31 -35.20
CA ASP A 570 -8.25 24.65 -35.70
C ASP A 570 -7.13 24.64 -34.64
N VAL A 571 -7.00 25.72 -33.86
CA VAL A 571 -5.95 25.90 -32.84
C VAL A 571 -6.56 26.35 -31.54
N VAL A 572 -6.19 25.68 -30.45
CA VAL A 572 -6.61 26.06 -29.09
C VAL A 572 -5.40 26.12 -28.17
N TYR A 573 -5.11 27.32 -27.63
CA TYR A 573 -4.09 27.51 -26.62
C TYR A 573 -4.72 27.51 -25.24
N ILE A 574 -4.20 26.67 -24.33
CA ILE A 574 -4.68 26.50 -22.95
C ILE A 574 -3.54 26.87 -22.02
N TYR A 575 -3.72 27.94 -21.26
CA TYR A 575 -2.73 28.44 -20.32
C TYR A 575 -2.93 27.81 -18.94
N HIS A 576 -1.88 27.20 -18.42
CA HIS A 576 -1.83 26.51 -17.13
C HIS A 576 -0.69 27.11 -16.29
N ASN A 577 -0.96 27.48 -15.02
CA ASN A 577 -0.01 28.21 -14.18
C ASN A 577 0.04 27.68 -12.74
N THR A 578 0.24 26.40 -12.53
CA THR A 578 0.33 25.81 -11.18
C THR A 578 1.75 25.91 -10.62
N ILE A 579 2.78 25.74 -11.46
CA ILE A 579 4.17 25.71 -11.00
C ILE A 579 4.64 27.11 -10.67
N ASP A 580 4.56 28.03 -11.64
CA ASP A 580 5.07 29.40 -11.52
C ASP A 580 4.32 30.18 -10.44
N ALA A 581 3.00 30.07 -10.38
CA ALA A 581 2.18 30.75 -9.37
C ALA A 581 2.55 30.37 -7.93
N ARG A 582 3.01 29.15 -7.68
CA ARG A 582 3.51 28.75 -6.36
C ARG A 582 4.99 29.10 -6.16
N GLY A 583 5.78 29.04 -7.24
CA GLY A 583 7.21 29.34 -7.20
C GLY A 583 7.50 30.81 -6.94
N ASP A 584 6.81 31.70 -7.63
CA ASP A 584 7.02 33.14 -7.54
C ASP A 584 6.54 33.78 -6.23
N ASN A 585 5.75 33.06 -5.45
CA ASN A 585 5.26 33.55 -4.17
C ASN A 585 6.14 33.06 -3.03
N GLU A 586 6.74 33.98 -2.26
CA GLU A 586 7.63 33.69 -1.12
C GLU A 586 7.01 32.68 -0.13
N SER A 587 5.72 32.81 0.14
CA SER A 587 5.04 31.94 1.12
C SER A 587 4.91 30.48 0.65
N THR A 588 4.91 30.25 -0.67
CA THR A 588 4.72 28.93 -1.30
C THR A 588 5.89 28.46 -2.15
N GLU A 589 6.97 29.25 -2.31
CA GLU A 589 8.11 28.83 -3.15
C GLU A 589 8.74 27.49 -2.73
N ARG A 590 8.58 27.12 -1.45
CA ARG A 590 9.04 25.81 -0.95
C ARG A 590 8.21 24.63 -1.45
N GLU A 591 7.02 24.90 -1.95
CA GLU A 591 6.07 23.89 -2.46
C GLU A 591 6.21 23.67 -3.96
N VAL A 592 7.13 24.34 -4.64
CA VAL A 592 7.27 24.27 -6.12
C VAL A 592 7.44 22.84 -6.63
N PHE A 593 8.08 21.96 -5.86
CA PHE A 593 8.23 20.56 -6.24
C PHE A 593 6.94 19.75 -6.04
N ALA A 594 6.13 20.10 -5.04
CA ALA A 594 4.78 19.57 -4.92
C ALA A 594 3.85 20.12 -6.01
N ALA A 595 3.98 21.43 -6.33
CA ALA A 595 3.27 22.06 -7.43
C ALA A 595 3.55 21.38 -8.78
N THR A 596 4.77 20.90 -9.00
CA THR A 596 5.13 20.16 -10.22
C THR A 596 4.38 18.82 -10.30
N GLU A 597 4.23 18.10 -9.21
CA GLU A 597 3.46 16.86 -9.18
C GLU A 597 1.94 17.12 -9.33
N ASP A 598 1.46 18.26 -8.79
CA ASP A 598 0.07 18.69 -9.02
C ASP A 598 -0.15 19.04 -10.49
N ALA A 599 0.78 19.80 -11.10
CA ALA A 599 0.73 20.13 -12.52
C ALA A 599 0.66 18.89 -13.43
N PHE A 600 1.38 17.82 -13.09
CA PHE A 600 1.29 16.56 -13.84
C PHE A 600 -0.12 16.00 -13.80
N ARG A 601 -0.73 15.93 -12.60
CA ARG A 601 -2.11 15.46 -12.45
C ARG A 601 -3.11 16.32 -13.22
N GLU A 602 -2.97 17.62 -13.12
CA GLU A 602 -3.83 18.60 -13.78
C GLU A 602 -3.72 18.51 -15.32
N ILE A 603 -2.52 18.44 -15.85
CA ILE A 603 -2.30 18.30 -17.29
C ILE A 603 -2.84 16.95 -17.79
N ILE A 604 -2.63 15.85 -17.08
CA ILE A 604 -3.18 14.55 -17.43
C ILE A 604 -4.72 14.59 -17.42
N LEU A 605 -5.33 15.20 -16.42
CA LEU A 605 -6.79 15.39 -16.36
C LEU A 605 -7.30 16.22 -17.53
N LEU A 606 -6.60 17.30 -17.90
CA LEU A 606 -6.93 18.12 -19.06
C LEU A 606 -6.83 17.34 -20.35
N VAL A 607 -5.72 16.61 -20.57
CA VAL A 607 -5.56 15.74 -21.75
C VAL A 607 -6.70 14.72 -21.83
N ASN A 608 -7.10 14.16 -20.69
CA ASN A 608 -8.22 13.25 -20.58
C ASN A 608 -9.53 13.89 -21.00
N LYS A 609 -9.80 15.09 -20.51
CA LYS A 609 -11.00 15.85 -20.86
C LYS A 609 -11.03 16.17 -22.36
N LEU A 610 -9.91 16.63 -22.92
CA LEU A 610 -9.80 16.93 -24.34
C LEU A 610 -9.98 15.69 -25.22
N VAL A 611 -9.36 14.58 -24.88
CA VAL A 611 -9.50 13.33 -25.64
C VAL A 611 -10.94 12.82 -25.58
N ASN A 612 -11.51 12.74 -24.39
CA ASN A 612 -12.80 12.08 -24.17
C ASN A 612 -14.00 12.94 -24.58
N ARG A 613 -13.91 14.28 -24.48
CA ARG A 613 -15.07 15.18 -24.69
C ARG A 613 -15.09 15.84 -26.03
N VAL A 614 -13.92 16.17 -26.57
CA VAL A 614 -13.79 16.85 -27.88
C VAL A 614 -12.99 16.06 -28.90
N SER A 615 -12.66 14.82 -28.56
CA SER A 615 -11.93 13.89 -29.45
C SER A 615 -10.62 14.48 -29.94
N ALA A 616 -9.84 15.12 -29.05
CA ALA A 616 -8.54 15.66 -29.41
C ALA A 616 -7.62 14.56 -29.97
N ALA A 617 -7.04 14.81 -31.12
CA ALA A 617 -6.11 13.90 -31.80
C ALA A 617 -4.65 14.30 -31.54
N SER A 618 -4.37 15.60 -31.54
CA SER A 618 -3.02 16.17 -31.39
C SER A 618 -3.01 17.18 -30.26
N ILE A 619 -2.19 16.91 -29.25
CA ILE A 619 -1.99 17.79 -28.11
C ILE A 619 -0.50 18.06 -27.99
N ILE A 620 -0.12 19.33 -27.80
CA ILE A 620 1.26 19.73 -27.50
C ILE A 620 1.26 20.29 -26.09
N VAL A 621 2.22 19.88 -25.27
CA VAL A 621 2.49 20.51 -23.98
C VAL A 621 3.85 21.15 -24.04
N THR A 622 3.94 22.43 -23.68
CA THR A 622 5.17 23.20 -23.68
C THR A 622 5.19 24.18 -22.50
N SER A 623 6.23 24.97 -22.39
CA SER A 623 6.39 26.03 -21.41
C SER A 623 6.87 27.31 -22.09
N ASP A 624 6.67 28.44 -21.45
CA ASP A 624 7.21 29.74 -21.81
C ASP A 624 8.67 29.89 -21.37
N HIS A 625 9.02 29.33 -20.20
CA HIS A 625 10.39 29.29 -19.67
C HIS A 625 10.52 28.12 -18.68
N GLY A 626 11.76 27.85 -18.24
CA GLY A 626 12.01 27.06 -17.03
C GLY A 626 12.40 27.95 -15.87
N TYR A 627 12.92 27.37 -14.80
CA TYR A 627 13.32 28.11 -13.62
C TYR A 627 14.58 27.53 -12.97
N LEU A 628 15.26 28.34 -12.20
CA LEU A 628 16.32 27.93 -11.30
C LEU A 628 15.77 27.92 -9.86
N TYR A 629 15.95 26.81 -9.15
CA TYR A 629 15.48 26.67 -7.76
C TYR A 629 16.54 26.03 -6.88
N LYS A 630 16.77 26.64 -5.72
CA LYS A 630 17.61 26.11 -4.65
C LYS A 630 16.82 26.07 -3.36
N ARG A 631 16.87 24.94 -2.64
CA ARG A 631 16.17 24.79 -1.38
C ARG A 631 16.86 25.51 -0.22
N SER A 632 18.20 25.58 -0.26
CA SER A 632 18.99 26.32 0.70
C SER A 632 18.90 27.83 0.46
N PRO A 633 18.90 28.63 1.52
CA PRO A 633 18.93 30.07 1.38
C PRO A 633 20.12 30.56 0.51
N MET A 634 19.90 31.60 -0.26
CA MET A 634 20.93 32.20 -1.08
C MET A 634 21.96 32.97 -0.21
N GLU A 635 23.24 32.68 -0.39
CA GLU A 635 24.31 33.40 0.26
C GLU A 635 24.48 34.80 -0.37
N GLU A 636 24.85 35.78 0.44
CA GLU A 636 25.07 37.15 -0.02
C GLU A 636 26.17 37.28 -1.09
N SER A 637 27.18 36.41 -1.04
CA SER A 637 28.24 36.31 -2.05
C SER A 637 27.76 35.96 -3.45
N ASN A 638 26.60 35.32 -3.56
CA ASN A 638 25.99 34.97 -4.83
C ASN A 638 24.99 36.01 -5.35
N LYS A 639 24.90 37.15 -4.68
CA LYS A 639 24.07 38.28 -5.10
C LYS A 639 24.92 39.36 -5.70
N LEU A 640 24.70 39.72 -6.95
CA LEU A 640 25.27 40.85 -7.61
C LEU A 640 24.63 42.15 -7.08
N SER A 641 25.40 43.24 -7.05
CA SER A 641 24.89 44.54 -6.61
C SER A 641 23.64 44.94 -7.43
N SER A 642 22.70 45.60 -6.79
CA SER A 642 21.59 46.20 -7.50
C SER A 642 22.08 47.25 -8.48
N VAL A 643 21.69 47.11 -9.74
CA VAL A 643 21.95 48.12 -10.76
C VAL A 643 20.67 48.93 -10.91
N LYS A 644 20.74 50.22 -10.67
CA LYS A 644 19.61 51.13 -10.98
C LYS A 644 19.70 51.45 -12.46
N LEU A 645 18.78 50.95 -13.24
CA LEU A 645 18.59 51.32 -14.63
C LEU A 645 17.88 52.67 -14.69
N GLU A 646 18.41 53.63 -15.45
CA GLU A 646 17.69 54.87 -15.77
C GLU A 646 16.55 54.59 -16.77
N ASP A 647 16.77 53.60 -17.64
CA ASP A 647 15.80 53.08 -18.62
C ASP A 647 15.96 51.55 -18.70
N GLY A 648 14.96 50.79 -18.23
CA GLY A 648 15.02 49.33 -18.23
C GLY A 648 13.99 48.62 -17.35
N GLU A 649 13.87 47.33 -17.55
CA GLU A 649 13.12 46.38 -16.68
C GLU A 649 14.13 45.49 -15.93
N ASP A 650 14.03 45.44 -14.63
CA ASP A 650 14.91 44.65 -13.80
C ASP A 650 14.20 43.45 -13.19
N GLY A 651 14.88 42.33 -13.25
CA GLY A 651 14.48 41.08 -12.58
C GLY A 651 15.65 40.50 -11.79
N ARG A 652 15.38 39.48 -11.00
CA ARG A 652 16.45 38.82 -10.23
C ARG A 652 17.49 38.11 -11.11
N ARG A 653 17.10 37.73 -12.33
CA ARG A 653 17.92 36.97 -13.25
C ARG A 653 18.20 37.69 -14.57
N PHE A 654 17.72 38.90 -14.74
CA PHE A 654 17.95 39.68 -15.94
C PHE A 654 17.84 41.18 -15.67
N LEU A 655 18.48 41.93 -16.53
CA LEU A 655 18.23 43.36 -16.76
C LEU A 655 17.95 43.51 -18.25
N LEU A 656 16.86 44.19 -18.60
CA LEU A 656 16.52 44.53 -19.96
C LEU A 656 16.65 46.04 -20.13
N THR A 657 17.51 46.49 -21.01
CA THR A 657 17.89 47.90 -21.11
C THR A 657 18.16 48.29 -22.55
N SER A 658 18.14 49.59 -22.84
CA SER A 658 18.56 50.18 -24.12
C SER A 658 20.07 50.43 -24.19
N ASN A 659 20.79 50.26 -23.09
CA ASN A 659 22.22 50.53 -23.00
C ASN A 659 23.02 49.22 -23.00
N ASN A 660 24.06 49.16 -23.86
CA ASN A 660 25.02 48.06 -23.81
C ASN A 660 26.03 48.30 -22.67
N GLU A 661 25.69 47.83 -21.47
CA GLU A 661 26.51 47.94 -20.28
C GLU A 661 27.26 46.65 -19.99
N GLU A 662 28.55 46.74 -19.69
CA GLU A 662 29.31 45.62 -19.16
C GLU A 662 29.28 45.65 -17.64
N ILE A 663 28.62 44.67 -17.05
CA ILE A 663 28.55 44.52 -15.61
C ILE A 663 29.36 43.27 -15.20
N GLU A 664 30.26 43.44 -14.23
CA GLU A 664 31.07 42.33 -13.74
C GLU A 664 30.18 41.16 -13.23
N GLY A 665 30.50 39.95 -13.63
CA GLY A 665 29.76 38.78 -13.27
C GLY A 665 28.51 38.51 -14.12
N THR A 666 28.34 39.23 -15.24
CA THR A 666 27.21 39.06 -16.16
C THR A 666 27.66 38.70 -17.58
N ILE A 667 26.67 38.31 -18.39
CA ILE A 667 26.79 38.16 -19.85
C ILE A 667 25.72 39.05 -20.49
N THR A 668 26.08 39.81 -21.51
CA THR A 668 25.16 40.68 -22.25
C THR A 668 24.93 40.12 -23.64
N PHE A 669 23.68 40.10 -24.09
CA PHE A 669 23.30 39.77 -25.45
C PHE A 669 22.46 40.88 -26.08
N SER A 670 22.75 41.21 -27.36
CA SER A 670 21.82 42.00 -28.16
C SER A 670 20.53 41.27 -28.39
N MET A 671 19.42 41.99 -28.40
CA MET A 671 18.10 41.42 -28.71
C MET A 671 17.82 41.42 -30.24
N ASP A 672 18.76 41.76 -31.07
CA ASP A 672 18.64 41.78 -32.57
C ASP A 672 18.18 40.43 -33.12
N TYR A 673 18.58 39.36 -32.45
CA TYR A 673 18.19 37.99 -32.84
C TYR A 673 16.66 37.76 -32.86
N LEU A 674 15.93 38.52 -32.01
CA LEU A 674 14.47 38.37 -31.82
C LEU A 674 13.71 39.60 -32.34
N LEU A 675 14.23 40.82 -32.06
CA LEU A 675 13.54 42.07 -32.35
C LEU A 675 13.90 42.65 -33.76
N GLY A 676 14.86 42.02 -34.44
CA GLY A 676 15.36 42.49 -35.76
C GLY A 676 16.63 43.35 -35.70
N GLU A 677 17.36 43.38 -36.79
CA GLU A 677 18.63 44.11 -36.89
C GLU A 677 18.45 45.59 -36.56
N GLY A 678 19.34 46.09 -35.69
CA GLY A 678 19.34 47.51 -35.24
C GLY A 678 18.44 47.76 -34.04
N SER A 679 17.96 46.72 -33.36
CA SER A 679 17.29 46.87 -32.07
C SER A 679 18.26 47.50 -31.05
N SER A 680 17.81 48.52 -30.32
CA SER A 680 18.60 49.16 -29.26
C SER A 680 18.45 48.47 -27.92
N LYS A 681 17.88 47.26 -27.87
CA LYS A 681 17.64 46.54 -26.63
C LYS A 681 18.69 45.45 -26.37
N TYR A 682 19.10 45.35 -25.13
CA TYR A 682 20.08 44.40 -24.61
C TYR A 682 19.52 43.67 -23.40
N VAL A 683 19.82 42.40 -23.28
CA VAL A 683 19.55 41.61 -22.08
C VAL A 683 20.86 41.27 -21.38
N ILE A 684 20.95 41.59 -20.10
CA ILE A 684 22.10 41.34 -19.24
C ILE A 684 21.71 40.31 -18.23
N THR A 685 22.38 39.16 -18.19
CA THR A 685 22.06 38.05 -17.27
C THR A 685 23.25 37.76 -16.34
N PRO A 686 23.00 37.46 -15.05
CA PRO A 686 24.05 37.00 -14.16
C PRO A 686 24.64 35.67 -14.64
N LYS A 687 25.95 35.55 -14.53
CA LYS A 687 26.65 34.28 -14.76
C LYS A 687 26.24 33.25 -13.70
N GLY A 688 26.05 32.04 -14.15
CA GLY A 688 25.73 30.92 -13.29
C GLY A 688 24.40 31.08 -12.55
N THR A 689 24.43 30.75 -11.26
CA THR A 689 23.27 30.82 -10.39
C THR A 689 23.13 32.13 -9.62
N SER A 690 23.98 33.11 -9.88
CA SER A 690 23.95 34.43 -9.24
C SER A 690 22.67 35.20 -9.57
N ARG A 691 22.32 36.16 -8.73
CA ARG A 691 21.10 36.97 -8.86
C ARG A 691 21.39 38.42 -8.59
N PHE A 692 20.69 39.32 -9.26
CA PHE A 692 20.70 40.71 -8.88
C PHE A 692 19.98 40.95 -7.56
N LYS A 693 20.44 41.88 -6.76
CA LYS A 693 19.75 42.34 -5.55
C LYS A 693 18.52 43.14 -5.95
N VAL A 694 17.36 42.53 -5.92
CA VAL A 694 16.08 43.20 -6.14
C VAL A 694 15.32 43.23 -4.81
N GLN A 695 14.67 44.34 -4.53
CA GLN A 695 13.88 44.52 -3.32
C GLN A 695 12.65 43.58 -3.38
N GLY A 696 12.38 42.86 -2.29
CA GLY A 696 11.27 41.91 -2.16
C GLY A 696 11.74 40.52 -1.75
N ALA A 697 10.81 39.75 -1.33
CA ALA A 697 10.97 38.38 -0.84
C ALA A 697 10.88 37.32 -1.98
N GLY A 698 11.26 36.05 -1.69
CA GLY A 698 11.25 34.96 -2.68
C GLY A 698 12.51 34.94 -3.54
N ALA A 699 13.61 34.43 -3.00
CA ALA A 699 14.87 34.40 -3.70
C ALA A 699 15.30 33.03 -4.20
N ASN A 700 14.58 31.99 -3.83
CA ASN A 700 14.98 30.63 -4.12
C ASN A 700 14.46 30.17 -5.49
N TYR A 701 13.23 30.52 -5.84
CA TYR A 701 12.64 30.30 -7.16
C TYR A 701 12.91 31.57 -8.03
N VAL A 702 13.50 31.39 -9.18
CA VAL A 702 13.76 32.50 -10.10
C VAL A 702 13.82 32.01 -11.54
N HIS A 703 13.49 32.91 -12.47
CA HIS A 703 13.58 32.74 -13.90
C HIS A 703 14.03 34.03 -14.56
N GLY A 704 14.30 34.04 -15.85
CA GLY A 704 14.76 35.19 -16.62
C GLY A 704 16.21 35.13 -17.05
N GLY A 705 17.01 34.22 -16.49
CA GLY A 705 18.42 34.08 -16.80
C GLY A 705 18.70 33.11 -17.96
N ALA A 706 20.00 32.92 -18.20
CA ALA A 706 20.51 32.14 -19.31
C ALA A 706 20.92 30.70 -18.96
N THR A 707 20.56 30.16 -17.78
CA THR A 707 20.94 28.78 -17.43
C THR A 707 20.18 27.77 -18.27
N LEU A 708 20.73 26.56 -18.40
CA LEU A 708 20.06 25.45 -19.11
C LEU A 708 18.70 25.14 -18.52
N GLN A 709 18.56 25.20 -17.18
CA GLN A 709 17.32 25.00 -16.47
C GLN A 709 16.24 26.02 -16.80
N GLU A 710 16.65 27.28 -17.12
CA GLU A 710 15.74 28.38 -17.46
C GLU A 710 15.38 28.39 -18.96
N THR A 711 16.34 28.00 -19.83
CA THR A 711 16.25 28.26 -21.28
C THR A 711 16.02 27.01 -22.14
N ILE A 712 16.16 25.79 -21.60
CA ILE A 712 15.79 24.59 -22.37
C ILE A 712 14.32 24.27 -22.11
N VAL A 713 13.51 24.72 -23.07
CA VAL A 713 12.04 24.61 -23.02
C VAL A 713 11.57 23.30 -23.66
N PRO A 714 10.73 22.51 -22.98
CA PRO A 714 10.25 21.23 -23.51
C PRO A 714 9.15 21.39 -24.56
N ILE A 715 9.04 20.41 -25.44
CA ILE A 715 7.90 20.22 -26.35
C ILE A 715 7.46 18.76 -26.26
N ILE A 716 6.37 18.47 -25.57
CA ILE A 716 5.75 17.16 -25.57
C ILE A 716 4.70 17.12 -26.68
N LYS A 717 4.80 16.15 -27.58
CA LYS A 717 3.81 15.92 -28.66
C LYS A 717 3.05 14.63 -28.37
N PHE A 718 1.81 14.76 -27.97
CA PHE A 718 0.93 13.64 -27.72
C PHE A 718 -0.05 13.47 -28.90
N LYS A 719 -0.04 12.29 -29.50
CA LYS A 719 -1.02 11.87 -30.51
C LYS A 719 -1.90 10.77 -29.94
N ASN A 720 -3.19 11.08 -29.81
CA ASN A 720 -4.18 10.10 -29.37
C ASN A 720 -4.43 9.06 -30.45
N ASP A 721 -4.35 7.78 -30.09
CA ASP A 721 -4.69 6.68 -30.97
C ASP A 721 -6.17 6.35 -30.89
N ARG A 722 -6.89 6.57 -32.00
CA ARG A 722 -8.31 6.26 -32.14
C ARG A 722 -8.56 4.90 -32.79
N SER A 723 -7.50 4.22 -33.23
CA SER A 723 -7.65 2.92 -33.91
C SER A 723 -8.14 1.84 -32.93
N ALA A 724 -8.80 0.82 -33.49
CA ALA A 724 -9.13 -0.40 -32.76
C ALA A 724 -7.91 -1.28 -32.50
N SER A 725 -6.72 -0.86 -32.93
CA SER A 725 -5.47 -1.58 -32.74
C SER A 725 -5.06 -1.61 -31.29
N SER A 726 -4.61 -2.78 -30.83
CA SER A 726 -4.09 -2.97 -29.47
C SER A 726 -2.64 -2.48 -29.27
N VAL A 727 -1.96 -2.04 -30.34
CA VAL A 727 -0.52 -1.70 -30.30
C VAL A 727 -0.19 -0.60 -29.30
N ASN A 728 -1.11 0.35 -29.11
CA ASN A 728 -0.94 1.47 -28.17
C ASN A 728 -1.81 1.32 -26.90
N GLU A 729 -2.35 0.13 -26.63
CA GLU A 729 -3.08 -0.12 -25.40
C GLU A 729 -2.12 -0.26 -24.23
N ILE A 730 -2.51 0.37 -23.13
CA ILE A 730 -1.77 0.26 -21.88
C ILE A 730 -2.18 -1.05 -21.23
N ARG A 731 -1.20 -1.84 -20.83
CA ARG A 731 -1.44 -3.08 -20.13
C ARG A 731 -0.46 -3.22 -18.96
N LYS A 732 -0.93 -3.78 -17.88
CA LYS A 732 -0.06 -4.27 -16.83
C LYS A 732 0.70 -5.50 -17.33
N VAL A 733 1.96 -5.62 -16.98
CA VAL A 733 2.75 -6.81 -17.31
C VAL A 733 2.11 -8.03 -16.64
N LYS A 734 2.05 -9.14 -17.35
CA LYS A 734 1.55 -10.38 -16.77
C LYS A 734 2.67 -11.08 -15.98
N ILE A 735 2.32 -11.57 -14.80
CA ILE A 735 3.18 -12.42 -13.97
C ILE A 735 2.55 -13.82 -13.95
N SER A 736 3.22 -14.78 -14.55
CA SER A 736 2.71 -16.14 -14.76
C SER A 736 3.40 -17.12 -13.84
N LEU A 737 2.64 -18.10 -13.30
CA LEU A 737 3.21 -19.24 -12.57
C LEU A 737 3.89 -20.20 -13.55
N THR A 738 5.20 -20.37 -13.38
CA THR A 738 6.01 -21.26 -14.25
C THR A 738 6.13 -22.70 -13.72
N SER A 739 5.93 -22.90 -12.41
CA SER A 739 5.93 -24.22 -11.82
C SER A 739 4.88 -25.14 -12.45
N ILE A 740 5.30 -26.26 -13.04
CA ILE A 740 4.43 -27.20 -13.77
C ILE A 740 3.65 -28.08 -12.78
N THR A 741 4.31 -28.46 -11.66
CA THR A 741 3.71 -29.34 -10.66
C THR A 741 2.57 -28.67 -9.92
N ARG A 742 1.40 -29.32 -9.90
CA ARG A 742 0.21 -28.86 -9.17
C ARG A 742 -0.06 -29.71 -7.94
N LYS A 743 0.98 -30.32 -7.40
CA LYS A 743 0.91 -31.15 -6.19
C LYS A 743 1.89 -30.61 -5.15
N ILE A 744 1.40 -30.41 -3.94
CA ILE A 744 2.19 -30.01 -2.79
C ILE A 744 2.32 -31.20 -1.84
N THR A 745 3.55 -31.55 -1.48
CA THR A 745 3.86 -32.67 -0.59
C THR A 745 4.54 -32.25 0.71
N ASN A 746 4.92 -30.98 0.83
CA ASN A 746 5.57 -30.43 2.01
C ASN A 746 4.83 -29.17 2.49
N ILE A 747 4.83 -28.96 3.81
CA ILE A 747 4.24 -27.75 4.42
C ILE A 747 4.93 -26.46 3.93
N ILE A 748 6.22 -26.53 3.64
CA ILE A 748 6.95 -25.44 3.00
C ILE A 748 7.20 -25.81 1.54
N THR A 749 6.73 -24.96 0.64
CA THR A 749 6.91 -25.15 -0.79
C THR A 749 7.39 -23.86 -1.45
N TYR A 750 8.09 -23.99 -2.57
CA TYR A 750 8.58 -22.87 -3.38
C TYR A 750 7.92 -22.93 -4.75
N LEU A 751 7.36 -21.79 -5.16
CA LEU A 751 6.83 -21.66 -6.51
C LEU A 751 7.61 -20.59 -7.26
N GLU A 752 7.76 -20.80 -8.55
CA GLU A 752 8.43 -19.84 -9.44
C GLU A 752 7.41 -19.13 -10.31
N PHE A 753 7.58 -17.82 -10.39
CA PHE A 753 6.78 -16.92 -11.21
C PHE A 753 7.69 -16.19 -12.20
N PHE A 754 7.13 -15.83 -13.33
CA PHE A 754 7.85 -15.14 -14.38
C PHE A 754 7.09 -13.92 -14.86
N GLN A 755 7.75 -12.79 -14.94
CA GLN A 755 7.27 -11.61 -15.61
C GLN A 755 7.43 -11.80 -17.12
N ASP A 756 6.32 -11.97 -17.85
CA ASP A 756 6.31 -12.44 -19.24
C ASP A 756 7.07 -11.50 -20.18
N GLU A 757 7.01 -10.19 -19.94
CA GLU A 757 7.70 -9.18 -20.74
C GLU A 757 8.39 -8.13 -19.85
N LYS A 758 9.38 -7.43 -20.36
CA LYS A 758 10.00 -6.31 -19.64
C LYS A 758 9.08 -5.10 -19.60
N ILE A 759 9.24 -4.25 -18.56
CA ILE A 759 8.58 -2.95 -18.51
C ILE A 759 9.18 -2.03 -19.59
N GLN A 760 8.31 -1.48 -20.38
CA GLN A 760 8.61 -0.54 -21.47
C GLN A 760 7.40 0.36 -21.72
N ASP A 761 7.47 1.21 -22.74
CA ASP A 761 6.32 2.04 -23.12
C ASP A 761 5.06 1.19 -23.31
N LYS A 762 3.95 1.59 -22.69
CA LYS A 762 2.65 0.90 -22.68
C LYS A 762 2.58 -0.39 -21.86
N VAL A 763 3.69 -0.92 -21.40
CA VAL A 763 3.74 -2.08 -20.50
C VAL A 763 4.14 -1.56 -19.12
N ILE A 764 3.16 -1.42 -18.25
CA ILE A 764 3.37 -0.90 -16.89
C ILE A 764 3.56 -2.02 -15.87
N SER A 765 4.17 -1.67 -14.75
CA SER A 765 4.37 -2.61 -13.65
C SER A 765 3.06 -3.17 -13.11
N GLN A 766 3.12 -4.40 -12.60
CA GLN A 766 2.03 -5.02 -11.85
C GLN A 766 2.53 -5.45 -10.47
N ARG A 767 1.74 -5.17 -9.46
CA ARG A 767 1.91 -5.68 -8.11
C ARG A 767 0.82 -6.70 -7.85
N ILE A 768 1.21 -7.94 -7.55
CA ILE A 768 0.28 -9.03 -7.24
C ILE A 768 0.54 -9.57 -5.85
N LYS A 769 -0.49 -10.11 -5.24
CA LYS A 769 -0.41 -10.93 -4.05
C LYS A 769 -0.82 -12.37 -4.34
N CYS A 770 -0.12 -13.30 -3.72
CA CYS A 770 -0.30 -14.73 -3.92
C CYS A 770 -0.41 -15.46 -2.60
N TYR A 771 -1.40 -16.34 -2.45
CA TYR A 771 -1.59 -17.19 -1.27
C TYR A 771 -2.40 -18.43 -1.62
N PHE A 772 -2.37 -19.44 -0.74
CA PHE A 772 -3.21 -20.60 -0.87
C PHE A 772 -4.48 -20.50 -0.02
N GLU A 773 -5.59 -20.99 -0.58
CA GLU A 773 -6.87 -21.11 0.11
C GLU A 773 -7.51 -22.49 -0.13
N ASP A 774 -8.47 -22.85 0.73
CA ASP A 774 -9.31 -24.03 0.58
C ASP A 774 -10.49 -23.78 -0.39
N GLU A 775 -11.37 -24.77 -0.54
CA GLU A 775 -12.56 -24.65 -1.40
C GLU A 775 -13.55 -23.62 -0.89
N GLU A 776 -13.60 -23.39 0.41
CA GLU A 776 -14.45 -22.44 1.10
C GLU A 776 -13.89 -21.00 1.08
N GLY A 777 -12.65 -20.81 0.58
CA GLY A 777 -11.98 -19.51 0.50
C GLY A 777 -11.23 -19.12 1.77
N ASN A 778 -11.00 -20.05 2.71
CA ASN A 778 -10.19 -19.78 3.88
C ASN A 778 -8.71 -19.83 3.53
N ARG A 779 -7.95 -18.82 3.93
CA ARG A 779 -6.52 -18.80 3.70
C ARG A 779 -5.79 -19.85 4.53
N ILE A 780 -4.96 -20.63 3.87
CA ILE A 780 -4.21 -21.74 4.46
C ILE A 780 -2.68 -21.56 4.37
N SER A 781 -2.22 -20.42 3.86
CA SER A 781 -0.79 -20.11 3.77
C SER A 781 -0.50 -18.64 4.11
N ASN A 782 0.80 -18.31 4.23
CA ASN A 782 1.24 -16.92 4.16
C ASN A 782 0.89 -16.29 2.81
N GLU A 783 0.87 -14.96 2.78
CA GLU A 783 0.71 -14.14 1.58
C GLU A 783 2.09 -13.65 1.11
N ASN A 784 2.33 -13.72 -0.19
CA ASN A 784 3.55 -13.20 -0.84
C ASN A 784 3.18 -12.08 -1.80
N ILE A 785 4.01 -11.04 -1.85
CA ILE A 785 3.89 -9.93 -2.78
C ILE A 785 4.96 -10.04 -3.86
N ILE A 786 4.53 -10.02 -5.12
CA ILE A 786 5.43 -9.99 -6.28
C ILE A 786 5.23 -8.68 -7.04
N ILE A 787 6.32 -8.02 -7.36
CA ILE A 787 6.31 -6.76 -8.11
C ILE A 787 7.01 -6.98 -9.45
N GLY A 788 6.21 -7.05 -10.50
CA GLY A 788 6.70 -7.17 -11.87
C GLY A 788 7.03 -5.80 -12.44
N ASP A 789 8.23 -5.31 -12.22
CA ASP A 789 8.68 -4.01 -12.71
C ASP A 789 10.07 -4.05 -13.33
N SER A 790 10.59 -5.25 -13.61
CA SER A 790 11.88 -5.43 -14.26
C SER A 790 11.86 -4.91 -15.70
N ARG A 791 12.87 -4.10 -16.03
CA ARG A 791 13.13 -3.59 -17.38
C ARG A 791 14.19 -4.42 -18.12
N SER A 792 14.69 -5.46 -17.51
CA SER A 792 15.76 -6.27 -18.03
C SER A 792 15.32 -7.18 -19.18
N GLU A 793 16.17 -7.30 -20.17
CA GLU A 793 16.04 -8.32 -21.23
C GLU A 793 16.36 -9.71 -20.68
N ASN A 794 17.17 -9.80 -19.64
CA ASN A 794 17.57 -11.08 -19.05
C ASN A 794 16.41 -11.76 -18.33
N PRO A 795 15.97 -12.95 -18.76
CA PRO A 795 14.85 -13.67 -18.12
C PRO A 795 15.09 -13.97 -16.63
N VAL A 796 16.34 -14.16 -16.22
CA VAL A 796 16.70 -14.46 -14.82
C VAL A 796 16.27 -13.30 -13.90
N GLU A 797 16.44 -12.04 -14.34
CA GLU A 797 16.06 -10.85 -13.58
C GLU A 797 14.55 -10.57 -13.59
N ARG A 798 13.78 -11.38 -14.31
CA ARG A 798 12.31 -11.36 -14.39
C ARG A 798 11.67 -12.58 -13.74
N THR A 799 12.48 -13.44 -13.12
CA THR A 799 12.01 -14.65 -12.42
C THR A 799 11.96 -14.40 -10.92
N PHE A 800 10.86 -14.80 -10.29
CA PHE A 800 10.63 -14.67 -8.86
C PHE A 800 10.43 -16.06 -8.26
N ARG A 801 11.08 -16.33 -7.14
CA ARG A 801 10.92 -17.56 -6.38
C ARG A 801 10.37 -17.25 -5.01
N GLU A 802 9.13 -17.64 -4.77
CA GLU A 802 8.41 -17.31 -3.54
C GLU A 802 8.20 -18.54 -2.66
N LYS A 803 8.41 -18.34 -1.34
CA LYS A 803 8.25 -19.36 -0.28
C LYS A 803 6.81 -19.33 0.22
N PHE A 804 6.10 -20.45 0.10
CA PHE A 804 4.79 -20.62 0.71
C PHE A 804 4.91 -21.55 1.91
N VAL A 805 4.39 -21.10 3.04
CA VAL A 805 4.30 -21.83 4.30
C VAL A 805 2.83 -22.13 4.54
N LEU A 806 2.46 -23.41 4.51
CA LEU A 806 1.09 -23.86 4.70
C LEU A 806 0.79 -24.06 6.20
N LYS A 807 -0.46 -23.88 6.61
CA LYS A 807 -0.91 -24.26 7.95
C LYS A 807 -0.66 -25.75 8.16
N SER A 808 -0.18 -26.13 9.34
CA SER A 808 -0.07 -27.55 9.74
C SER A 808 -1.44 -28.03 10.18
N MET A 809 -2.18 -28.59 9.24
CA MET A 809 -3.52 -29.14 9.43
C MET A 809 -3.70 -30.39 8.59
N GLN A 810 -4.74 -31.16 8.84
CA GLN A 810 -5.07 -32.31 8.02
C GLN A 810 -5.64 -31.84 6.67
N TYR A 811 -4.95 -32.19 5.59
CA TYR A 811 -5.37 -31.90 4.22
C TYR A 811 -6.09 -33.12 3.64
N ASP A 812 -7.28 -32.91 3.10
CA ASP A 812 -8.04 -33.94 2.39
C ASP A 812 -7.51 -34.05 0.96
N LYS A 813 -6.92 -35.20 0.62
CA LYS A 813 -6.34 -35.46 -0.71
C LYS A 813 -7.38 -35.48 -1.83
N THR A 814 -8.65 -35.59 -1.50
CA THR A 814 -9.76 -35.58 -2.48
C THR A 814 -10.27 -34.18 -2.80
N LYS A 815 -9.99 -33.22 -1.93
CA LYS A 815 -10.34 -31.82 -2.12
C LYS A 815 -9.30 -31.07 -2.97
N LYS A 816 -9.75 -29.97 -3.56
CA LYS A 816 -8.89 -29.03 -4.28
C LYS A 816 -8.58 -27.84 -3.39
N TYR A 817 -7.35 -27.41 -3.45
CA TYR A 817 -6.88 -26.19 -2.85
C TYR A 817 -6.46 -25.25 -3.97
N PHE A 818 -6.41 -23.96 -3.74
CA PHE A 818 -6.18 -23.02 -4.82
C PHE A 818 -5.05 -22.06 -4.48
N LEU A 819 -4.12 -21.91 -5.41
CA LEU A 819 -3.23 -20.75 -5.42
C LEU A 819 -4.04 -19.59 -6.01
N VAL A 820 -4.28 -18.57 -5.21
CA VAL A 820 -4.87 -17.31 -5.64
C VAL A 820 -3.76 -16.36 -6.04
N ILE A 821 -3.90 -15.76 -7.22
CA ILE A 821 -3.05 -14.69 -7.72
C ILE A 821 -3.97 -13.51 -8.02
N GLN A 822 -3.79 -12.40 -7.33
CA GLN A 822 -4.66 -11.23 -7.54
C GLN A 822 -3.86 -9.93 -7.55
N ASP A 823 -4.38 -8.95 -8.28
CA ASP A 823 -3.84 -7.59 -8.25
C ASP A 823 -3.93 -7.03 -6.83
N ASP A 824 -2.82 -6.51 -6.31
CA ASP A 824 -2.75 -5.98 -4.95
C ASP A 824 -3.24 -4.52 -4.85
N GLU A 825 -3.27 -3.81 -5.97
CA GLU A 825 -3.64 -2.39 -6.05
C GLU A 825 -5.06 -2.17 -6.56
N ASP A 826 -5.62 -3.12 -7.32
CA ASP A 826 -6.95 -3.01 -7.92
C ASP A 826 -7.80 -4.25 -7.61
N VAL A 827 -8.84 -4.07 -6.81
CA VAL A 827 -9.77 -5.14 -6.42
C VAL A 827 -10.51 -5.75 -7.62
N ASN A 828 -10.71 -4.97 -8.69
CA ASN A 828 -11.33 -5.42 -9.94
C ASN A 828 -10.27 -5.81 -10.99
N GLY A 829 -9.00 -5.82 -10.61
CA GLY A 829 -7.88 -6.15 -11.48
C GLY A 829 -7.74 -7.65 -11.75
N TYR A 830 -6.53 -8.04 -12.10
CA TYR A 830 -6.22 -9.43 -12.39
C TYR A 830 -6.51 -10.36 -11.21
N TYR A 831 -7.26 -11.44 -11.47
CA TYR A 831 -7.55 -12.48 -10.50
C TYR A 831 -7.49 -13.85 -11.18
N GLU A 832 -6.72 -14.75 -10.60
CA GLU A 832 -6.61 -16.13 -11.06
C GLU A 832 -6.63 -17.08 -9.87
N ARG A 833 -7.33 -18.21 -10.00
CA ARG A 833 -7.46 -19.26 -9.00
C ARG A 833 -7.01 -20.58 -9.60
N ILE A 834 -5.78 -20.97 -9.28
CA ILE A 834 -5.13 -22.15 -9.87
C ILE A 834 -5.29 -23.35 -8.94
N PRO A 835 -5.89 -24.47 -9.39
CA PRO A 835 -6.10 -25.63 -8.54
C PRO A 835 -4.80 -26.40 -8.25
N PHE A 836 -4.64 -26.80 -7.00
CA PHE A 836 -3.57 -27.65 -6.50
C PHE A 836 -4.13 -28.81 -5.69
N ASN A 837 -3.42 -29.93 -5.69
CA ASN A 837 -3.65 -31.04 -4.76
C ASN A 837 -2.61 -30.94 -3.63
N ILE A 838 -3.07 -31.01 -2.38
CA ILE A 838 -2.18 -31.04 -1.22
C ILE A 838 -2.18 -32.44 -0.65
N ASP A 839 -1.03 -33.11 -0.67
CA ASP A 839 -0.80 -34.48 -0.19
C ASP A 839 0.36 -34.48 0.78
N ILE A 840 0.16 -33.84 1.93
CA ILE A 840 1.13 -33.76 3.00
C ILE A 840 0.86 -34.90 3.98
N ALA A 841 1.85 -35.78 4.15
CA ALA A 841 1.80 -36.78 5.22
C ALA A 841 1.99 -36.02 6.56
N ILE A 842 0.96 -35.99 7.38
CA ILE A 842 1.12 -35.57 8.76
C ILE A 842 1.89 -36.69 9.46
N ILE A 843 3.13 -36.42 9.81
CA ILE A 843 3.80 -37.21 10.82
C ILE A 843 3.16 -36.80 12.14
N ASP A 844 2.18 -37.55 12.62
CA ASP A 844 1.78 -37.47 14.01
C ASP A 844 3.04 -37.73 14.82
N ASP A 845 3.55 -36.70 15.49
CA ASP A 845 4.59 -36.83 16.50
C ASP A 845 4.00 -37.64 17.67
N PHE A 846 3.90 -38.94 17.46
CA PHE A 846 3.83 -39.88 18.58
C PHE A 846 5.22 -39.83 19.23
N GLY A 847 5.30 -39.04 20.30
CA GLY A 847 6.48 -39.05 21.15
C GLY A 847 6.78 -40.46 21.61
N PHE A 848 7.96 -40.96 21.22
CA PHE A 848 8.70 -41.97 21.97
C PHE A 848 9.67 -41.29 22.89
#